data_fe7455c6c0bd78e7f3c3343ec97254f8
#
_entry.id   fe7455c6c0bd78e7f3c3343ec97254f8
#
_cell.length_a   1.000
_cell.length_b   1.000
_cell.length_c   1.000
_cell.angle_alpha   90.00
_cell.angle_beta   90.00
_cell.angle_gamma   90.00
#
_symmetry.space_group_name_H-M   'P 1'
#
loop_
_entity.id
_entity.type
_entity.pdbx_description
1 polymer ?
#
loop_
_entity_poly.entity_id
_entity_poly.type
_entity_poly.pdbx_seq_one_letter_code
_entity_poly.pdbx_strand_id
1 'polypeptide(L)'
;MLALGPRSTTADRLSGDVVATGVSLPPALAHLEGDPRMAGVLSVPSRPGRTAGLATPLPDRLSALAEPPFWAHQAAAIDLLRAGRHTVIATGTASGKSRCYQVPIAEAVTEPGVGATALLIYPTKALAQDQLRALGDFGVGELLAAAVDGDAGPEERSWARSSARVVLTNPEMLHHGLLAHHRRWARLFRNLTYVVVDELHLLRGMFGGHSANVLRRLRRVAALYGADPTFVFTSATIGRPGELAGALIGDEVDVIDDDASPTGTRTLVVWNPHAERSGGGVPAQSLTEATAAIAAALIAGGHRTLAFTRSRKGVELAWSRMRQLLDPETAALVHPYRAGYLREERREIEAELFAGRLRGVVATSALELGIDVGSLDAVVCGGFPGTVASFAQQIGRAGRGANASVAVLVCGEDQLDQWMARHPRDLLERVPEPAVVNPANPYVLHPHLLCAAHEYPLRPADDRFWVGELDEAVTTLARNGALTVRRRGRGAGREVVATWAGTRWPFSLVGLRSSDLAEVEIRCGPDLIGTVGAGRAPETVHEGAIYLHRGRAWRVIELDLDARLATVVEDPGDTYTLARTTSDVRLLEVPEGRPLLAETAITDAGTGRVRVAPVLVTSRVTGYQRRAVGSHDNLGTTRLDLPPQELETRAVVFTWDGVDHRSRAALDAGCNAATLPGALHAAEHGAIGMLGLFGLCDRWDVGGLSTADHPDTGGPTVLIHDGYPGGAGIAELAERVAEAHLAATRAAIAECPCEAGCPSCVQSPKCGNLNEPLDKPGALIAIDALLGR
;
A
#
# COMPACT_ATOMS: atom_id res chain seq x y z
N MET A 1 -7.96 22.20 -19.28
CA MET A 1 -8.98 22.98 -18.57
C MET A 1 -10.33 22.32 -18.87
N LEU A 2 -10.70 21.30 -18.13
CA LEU A 2 -11.99 20.60 -18.23
C LEU A 2 -12.71 20.82 -16.89
N ALA A 3 -13.86 21.47 -16.97
CA ALA A 3 -14.70 21.85 -15.85
C ALA A 3 -15.23 20.61 -15.13
N LEU A 4 -14.86 20.46 -13.86
CA LEU A 4 -15.40 19.49 -12.94
C LEU A 4 -16.80 19.98 -12.47
N GLY A 5 -17.85 19.50 -13.14
CA GLY A 5 -19.19 19.52 -12.58
C GLY A 5 -19.30 18.52 -11.42
N PRO A 6 -20.07 18.82 -10.36
CA PRO A 6 -20.23 17.92 -9.25
C PRO A 6 -21.06 16.70 -9.68
N ARG A 7 -20.40 15.57 -9.96
CA ARG A 7 -21.08 14.28 -9.99
C ARG A 7 -21.09 13.75 -8.56
N SER A 8 -22.27 13.37 -8.07
CA SER A 8 -22.52 12.83 -6.74
C SER A 8 -21.47 11.72 -6.43
N THR A 9 -20.59 12.01 -5.49
CA THR A 9 -19.58 11.08 -5.01
C THR A 9 -20.20 10.11 -4.02
N THR A 10 -19.61 8.94 -3.86
CA THR A 10 -19.96 7.90 -2.87
C THR A 10 -20.14 8.48 -1.46
N ALA A 11 -19.48 9.60 -1.15
CA ALA A 11 -19.60 10.35 0.10
C ALA A 11 -21.02 10.87 0.35
N ASP A 12 -21.75 11.34 -0.70
CA ASP A 12 -23.14 11.85 -0.55
C ASP A 12 -24.14 10.72 -0.25
N ARG A 13 -23.79 9.47 -0.51
CA ARG A 13 -24.64 8.30 -0.25
C ARG A 13 -24.42 7.66 1.12
N LEU A 14 -23.29 7.93 1.79
CA LEU A 14 -23.00 7.46 3.14
C LEU A 14 -23.40 8.49 4.23
N SER A 15 -23.60 9.76 3.87
CA SER A 15 -23.82 10.87 4.80
C SER A 15 -25.23 10.91 5.42
N GLY A 16 -26.16 10.08 5.00
CA GLY A 16 -27.57 10.17 5.46
C GLY A 16 -27.89 9.48 6.78
N ASP A 17 -27.25 8.32 7.12
CA ASP A 17 -27.76 7.43 8.19
C ASP A 17 -26.65 6.71 9.00
N VAL A 18 -25.39 7.12 8.96
CA VAL A 18 -24.26 6.24 9.34
C VAL A 18 -23.91 6.27 10.83
N VAL A 19 -24.38 7.18 11.66
CA VAL A 19 -23.93 7.21 13.06
C VAL A 19 -25.07 7.48 14.04
N ALA A 20 -25.54 6.43 14.69
CA ALA A 20 -26.34 6.56 15.91
C ALA A 20 -25.40 6.72 17.13
N THR A 21 -25.47 7.84 17.82
CA THR A 21 -24.97 7.98 19.18
C THR A 21 -25.96 7.30 20.12
N GLY A 22 -25.45 6.40 21.00
CA GLY A 22 -26.32 5.66 21.96
C GLY A 22 -26.44 4.18 21.67
N VAL A 23 -25.51 3.64 20.88
CA VAL A 23 -25.43 2.17 20.64
C VAL A 23 -24.86 1.49 21.86
N SER A 24 -25.57 0.47 22.39
CA SER A 24 -25.06 -0.36 23.47
C SER A 24 -23.90 -1.25 22.98
N LEU A 25 -22.90 -1.40 23.85
CA LEU A 25 -21.79 -2.32 23.59
C LEU A 25 -22.27 -3.77 23.49
N PRO A 26 -21.57 -4.61 22.70
CA PRO A 26 -21.78 -6.05 22.78
C PRO A 26 -21.62 -6.55 24.21
N PRO A 27 -22.43 -7.54 24.67
CA PRO A 27 -22.36 -8.04 26.05
C PRO A 27 -20.95 -8.43 26.50
N ALA A 28 -20.13 -8.97 25.62
CA ALA A 28 -18.73 -9.32 25.91
C ALA A 28 -17.85 -8.12 26.25
N LEU A 29 -18.23 -6.91 25.82
CA LEU A 29 -17.51 -5.66 26.07
C LEU A 29 -18.26 -4.70 27.00
N ALA A 30 -19.39 -5.13 27.60
CA ALA A 30 -20.21 -4.29 28.49
C ALA A 30 -19.42 -3.74 29.69
N HIS A 31 -18.39 -4.48 30.15
CA HIS A 31 -17.50 -4.05 31.26
C HIS A 31 -16.64 -2.82 30.90
N LEU A 32 -16.58 -2.42 29.61
CA LEU A 32 -15.87 -1.24 29.15
C LEU A 32 -16.77 0.01 29.08
N GLU A 33 -18.08 -0.14 29.37
CA GLU A 33 -19.02 0.98 29.31
C GLU A 33 -18.70 2.04 30.38
N GLY A 34 -18.59 3.29 29.95
CA GLY A 34 -18.24 4.41 30.81
C GLY A 34 -16.75 4.55 31.15
N ASP A 35 -15.89 3.67 30.61
CA ASP A 35 -14.44 3.81 30.74
C ASP A 35 -13.94 5.00 29.89
N PRO A 36 -13.14 5.95 30.44
CA PRO A 36 -12.64 7.12 29.70
C PRO A 36 -11.74 6.78 28.53
N ARG A 37 -11.21 5.56 28.43
CA ARG A 37 -10.44 5.07 27.29
C ARG A 37 -11.31 4.76 26.06
N MET A 38 -12.65 4.71 26.24
CA MET A 38 -13.56 4.54 25.11
C MET A 38 -13.71 5.85 24.34
N ALA A 39 -13.03 5.95 23.20
CA ALA A 39 -13.04 7.13 22.34
C ALA A 39 -14.34 7.26 21.51
N GLY A 40 -15.01 6.13 21.20
CA GLY A 40 -16.29 6.16 20.50
C GLY A 40 -16.90 4.78 20.27
N VAL A 41 -18.24 4.77 20.12
CA VAL A 41 -19.00 3.59 19.64
C VAL A 41 -19.88 4.05 18.49
N LEU A 42 -19.68 3.43 17.33
CA LEU A 42 -20.39 3.75 16.11
C LEU A 42 -21.18 2.51 15.64
N SER A 43 -22.29 2.72 14.96
CA SER A 43 -23.08 1.64 14.35
C SER A 43 -23.27 1.87 12.86
N VAL A 44 -22.93 0.86 12.08
CA VAL A 44 -23.29 0.79 10.67
C VAL A 44 -24.54 -0.07 10.55
N PRO A 45 -25.66 0.47 10.09
CA PRO A 45 -26.92 -0.29 9.97
C PRO A 45 -26.81 -1.40 8.92
N SER A 46 -27.64 -2.41 9.06
CA SER A 46 -27.77 -3.45 8.04
C SER A 46 -28.34 -2.88 6.73
N ARG A 47 -27.87 -3.41 5.61
CA ARG A 47 -28.37 -3.06 4.28
C ARG A 47 -28.84 -4.33 3.56
N PRO A 48 -30.08 -4.37 3.00
CA PRO A 48 -30.56 -5.47 2.18
C PRO A 48 -29.78 -5.53 0.86
N GLY A 49 -29.61 -6.73 0.32
CA GLY A 49 -29.04 -6.89 -1.01
C GLY A 49 -30.00 -6.39 -2.11
N ARG A 50 -29.44 -5.83 -3.18
CA ARG A 50 -30.19 -5.41 -4.37
C ARG A 50 -29.78 -6.29 -5.56
N THR A 51 -30.73 -7.02 -6.15
CA THR A 51 -30.50 -7.87 -7.32
C THR A 51 -30.93 -7.19 -8.61
N ALA A 52 -30.31 -7.58 -9.74
CA ALA A 52 -30.69 -7.17 -11.08
C ALA A 52 -30.49 -8.33 -12.07
N GLY A 53 -31.30 -8.34 -13.14
CA GLY A 53 -31.08 -9.24 -14.27
C GLY A 53 -30.02 -8.73 -15.21
N LEU A 54 -29.42 -9.61 -16.00
CA LEU A 54 -28.53 -9.26 -17.10
C LEU A 54 -29.32 -8.67 -18.28
N ALA A 55 -28.73 -7.74 -19.02
CA ALA A 55 -29.32 -7.17 -20.23
C ALA A 55 -29.62 -8.28 -21.29
N THR A 56 -28.73 -9.26 -21.38
CA THR A 56 -28.92 -10.46 -22.18
C THR A 56 -28.78 -11.69 -21.26
N PRO A 57 -29.76 -12.60 -21.21
CA PRO A 57 -29.68 -13.82 -20.42
C PRO A 57 -28.43 -14.66 -20.75
N LEU A 58 -28.01 -15.50 -19.80
CA LEU A 58 -26.96 -16.48 -20.03
C LEU A 58 -27.43 -17.55 -21.04
N PRO A 59 -26.52 -18.11 -21.84
CA PRO A 59 -26.83 -19.29 -22.66
C PRO A 59 -27.32 -20.44 -21.79
N ASP A 60 -28.21 -21.31 -22.33
CA ASP A 60 -28.81 -22.43 -21.58
C ASP A 60 -27.76 -23.30 -20.85
N ARG A 61 -26.61 -23.57 -21.48
CA ARG A 61 -25.49 -24.33 -20.89
C ARG A 61 -24.91 -23.72 -19.63
N LEU A 62 -25.12 -22.43 -19.40
CA LEU A 62 -24.62 -21.67 -18.27
C LEU A 62 -25.74 -21.08 -17.39
N SER A 63 -27.00 -21.41 -17.66
CA SER A 63 -28.14 -20.85 -16.93
C SER A 63 -28.07 -21.07 -15.43
N ALA A 64 -27.49 -22.18 -14.97
CA ALA A 64 -27.27 -22.47 -13.56
C ALA A 64 -26.36 -21.41 -12.85
N LEU A 65 -25.52 -20.71 -13.59
CA LEU A 65 -24.70 -19.63 -13.05
C LEU A 65 -25.52 -18.37 -12.71
N ALA A 66 -26.77 -18.27 -13.12
CA ALA A 66 -27.68 -17.19 -12.72
C ALA A 66 -28.30 -17.40 -11.33
N GLU A 67 -28.08 -18.56 -10.72
CA GLU A 67 -28.56 -18.89 -9.38
C GLU A 67 -27.41 -18.95 -8.36
N PRO A 68 -27.51 -18.25 -7.22
CA PRO A 68 -28.52 -17.26 -6.85
C PRO A 68 -28.48 -16.02 -7.78
N PRO A 69 -29.55 -15.19 -7.80
CA PRO A 69 -29.62 -13.99 -8.64
C PRO A 69 -28.39 -13.07 -8.47
N PHE A 70 -28.04 -12.36 -9.54
CA PHE A 70 -26.92 -11.42 -9.48
C PHE A 70 -27.26 -10.20 -8.63
N TRP A 71 -26.30 -9.76 -7.82
CA TRP A 71 -26.34 -8.41 -7.24
C TRP A 71 -26.31 -7.38 -8.37
N ALA A 72 -26.90 -6.20 -8.17
CA ALA A 72 -26.99 -5.18 -9.22
C ALA A 72 -25.60 -4.77 -9.75
N HIS A 73 -24.58 -4.66 -8.90
CA HIS A 73 -23.19 -4.37 -9.32
C HIS A 73 -22.57 -5.53 -10.14
N GLN A 74 -22.95 -6.79 -9.85
CA GLN A 74 -22.48 -7.95 -10.62
C GLN A 74 -23.10 -7.95 -12.03
N ALA A 75 -24.41 -7.72 -12.13
CA ALA A 75 -25.09 -7.64 -13.42
C ALA A 75 -24.52 -6.51 -14.28
N ALA A 76 -24.36 -5.32 -13.71
CA ALA A 76 -23.75 -4.16 -14.40
C ALA A 76 -22.33 -4.46 -14.89
N ALA A 77 -21.50 -5.11 -14.06
CA ALA A 77 -20.13 -5.49 -14.45
C ALA A 77 -20.12 -6.49 -15.61
N ILE A 78 -20.94 -7.53 -15.53
CA ILE A 78 -21.04 -8.55 -16.59
C ILE A 78 -21.43 -7.90 -17.92
N ASP A 79 -22.43 -7.01 -17.92
CA ASP A 79 -22.92 -6.34 -19.14
C ASP A 79 -21.87 -5.40 -19.75
N LEU A 80 -21.11 -4.64 -18.92
CA LEU A 80 -19.99 -3.81 -19.41
C LEU A 80 -18.86 -4.65 -20.02
N LEU A 81 -18.49 -5.75 -19.38
CA LEU A 81 -17.45 -6.65 -19.87
C LEU A 81 -17.82 -7.34 -21.17
N ARG A 82 -19.09 -7.75 -21.33
CA ARG A 82 -19.65 -8.27 -22.60
C ARG A 82 -19.60 -7.24 -23.72
N ALA A 83 -19.74 -5.96 -23.38
CA ALA A 83 -19.60 -4.85 -24.33
C ALA A 83 -18.12 -4.51 -24.67
N GLY A 84 -17.14 -5.27 -24.15
CA GLY A 84 -15.72 -5.04 -24.40
C GLY A 84 -15.14 -3.85 -23.63
N ARG A 85 -15.79 -3.33 -22.60
CA ARG A 85 -15.37 -2.15 -21.84
C ARG A 85 -14.46 -2.54 -20.68
N HIS A 86 -13.29 -1.92 -20.60
CA HIS A 86 -12.41 -2.06 -19.45
C HIS A 86 -13.15 -1.57 -18.19
N THR A 87 -13.13 -2.38 -17.13
CA THR A 87 -13.99 -2.10 -15.95
C THR A 87 -13.23 -2.36 -14.64
N VAL A 88 -13.36 -1.46 -13.67
CA VAL A 88 -12.94 -1.67 -12.28
C VAL A 88 -14.14 -1.83 -11.36
N ILE A 89 -14.15 -2.92 -10.58
CA ILE A 89 -15.16 -3.22 -9.56
C ILE A 89 -14.53 -2.93 -8.19
N ALA A 90 -14.89 -1.80 -7.58
CA ALA A 90 -14.36 -1.31 -6.31
C ALA A 90 -15.44 -1.36 -5.21
N THR A 91 -15.88 -2.57 -4.88
CA THR A 91 -16.90 -2.84 -3.85
C THR A 91 -16.28 -3.48 -2.61
N GLY A 92 -17.04 -3.53 -1.51
CA GLY A 92 -16.59 -4.06 -0.23
C GLY A 92 -16.03 -5.50 -0.28
N THR A 93 -15.37 -5.93 0.78
CA THR A 93 -14.95 -7.34 0.92
C THR A 93 -16.17 -8.26 0.99
N ALA A 94 -16.05 -9.46 0.44
CA ALA A 94 -17.13 -10.47 0.37
C ALA A 94 -18.39 -10.03 -0.41
N SER A 95 -18.34 -9.00 -1.25
CA SER A 95 -19.44 -8.56 -2.12
C SER A 95 -19.64 -9.47 -3.35
N GLY A 96 -18.80 -10.49 -3.53
CA GLY A 96 -18.90 -11.42 -4.66
C GLY A 96 -18.29 -10.89 -5.97
N LYS A 97 -17.25 -10.07 -5.89
CA LYS A 97 -16.51 -9.49 -7.06
C LYS A 97 -16.04 -10.53 -8.07
N SER A 98 -15.63 -11.72 -7.61
CA SER A 98 -15.12 -12.76 -8.51
C SER A 98 -16.18 -13.20 -9.53
N ARG A 99 -17.45 -13.23 -9.15
CA ARG A 99 -18.56 -13.60 -10.05
C ARG A 99 -18.70 -12.61 -11.21
N CYS A 100 -18.34 -11.34 -11.04
CA CYS A 100 -18.39 -10.31 -12.08
C CYS A 100 -17.54 -10.67 -13.30
N TYR A 101 -16.38 -11.32 -13.11
CA TYR A 101 -15.50 -11.72 -14.22
C TYR A 101 -15.56 -13.21 -14.53
N GLN A 102 -15.87 -14.07 -13.57
CA GLN A 102 -15.95 -15.51 -13.80
C GLN A 102 -17.06 -15.88 -14.80
N VAL A 103 -18.20 -15.18 -14.72
CA VAL A 103 -19.34 -15.41 -15.62
C VAL A 103 -19.00 -15.08 -17.08
N PRO A 104 -18.55 -13.85 -17.46
CA PRO A 104 -18.20 -13.56 -18.86
C PRO A 104 -17.00 -14.37 -19.36
N ILE A 105 -16.06 -14.75 -18.50
CA ILE A 105 -14.98 -15.67 -18.86
C ILE A 105 -15.55 -17.05 -19.20
N ALA A 106 -16.46 -17.60 -18.39
CA ALA A 106 -17.12 -18.88 -18.67
C ALA A 106 -17.88 -18.85 -19.99
N GLU A 107 -18.60 -17.77 -20.29
CA GLU A 107 -19.27 -17.61 -21.58
C GLU A 107 -18.29 -17.64 -22.75
N ALA A 108 -17.25 -16.81 -22.72
CA ALA A 108 -16.27 -16.73 -23.81
C ALA A 108 -15.50 -18.03 -24.02
N VAL A 109 -15.08 -18.67 -22.93
CA VAL A 109 -14.26 -19.89 -22.97
C VAL A 109 -15.08 -21.09 -23.45
N THR A 110 -16.36 -21.17 -23.10
CA THR A 110 -17.25 -22.28 -23.50
C THR A 110 -17.94 -22.03 -24.83
N GLU A 111 -17.76 -20.85 -25.47
CA GLU A 111 -18.33 -20.55 -26.79
C GLU A 111 -17.77 -21.48 -27.85
N PRO A 112 -18.60 -22.27 -28.54
CA PRO A 112 -18.16 -23.22 -29.53
C PRO A 112 -17.39 -22.56 -30.69
N GLY A 113 -16.22 -23.08 -31.03
CA GLY A 113 -15.40 -22.61 -32.17
C GLY A 113 -14.57 -21.37 -31.92
N VAL A 114 -14.76 -20.61 -30.83
CA VAL A 114 -14.06 -19.36 -30.57
C VAL A 114 -12.64 -19.59 -30.00
N GLY A 115 -12.50 -20.55 -29.10
CA GLY A 115 -11.18 -20.90 -28.52
C GLY A 115 -10.61 -19.86 -27.55
N ALA A 116 -11.46 -18.97 -27.02
CA ALA A 116 -11.07 -17.87 -26.12
C ALA A 116 -10.23 -18.32 -24.92
N THR A 117 -9.34 -17.43 -24.47
CA THR A 117 -8.53 -17.63 -23.27
C THR A 117 -8.61 -16.41 -22.35
N ALA A 118 -8.36 -16.63 -21.07
CA ALA A 118 -8.29 -15.57 -20.05
C ALA A 118 -7.01 -15.67 -19.23
N LEU A 119 -6.51 -14.53 -18.80
CA LEU A 119 -5.34 -14.39 -17.93
C LEU A 119 -5.76 -13.68 -16.63
N LEU A 120 -5.58 -14.33 -15.48
CA LEU A 120 -5.94 -13.81 -14.17
C LEU A 120 -4.65 -13.54 -13.39
N ILE A 121 -4.47 -12.29 -12.96
CA ILE A 121 -3.25 -11.81 -12.32
C ILE A 121 -3.57 -11.49 -10.86
N TYR A 122 -2.93 -12.21 -9.95
CA TYR A 122 -3.07 -12.07 -8.51
C TYR A 122 -1.76 -11.58 -7.88
N PRO A 123 -1.80 -10.72 -6.85
CA PRO A 123 -0.59 -10.19 -6.23
C PRO A 123 0.20 -11.24 -5.45
N THR A 124 -0.44 -12.34 -5.04
CA THR A 124 0.20 -13.43 -4.29
C THR A 124 -0.14 -14.81 -4.86
N LYS A 125 0.78 -15.77 -4.68
CA LYS A 125 0.57 -17.17 -5.07
C LYS A 125 -0.59 -17.82 -4.31
N ALA A 126 -0.72 -17.50 -3.01
CA ALA A 126 -1.78 -18.07 -2.18
C ALA A 126 -3.17 -17.72 -2.71
N LEU A 127 -3.37 -16.45 -3.09
CA LEU A 127 -4.63 -15.97 -3.66
C LEU A 127 -4.92 -16.64 -5.02
N ALA A 128 -3.90 -16.80 -5.87
CA ALA A 128 -4.05 -17.51 -7.14
C ALA A 128 -4.50 -18.96 -6.95
N GLN A 129 -3.92 -19.67 -5.96
CA GLN A 129 -4.29 -21.05 -5.64
C GLN A 129 -5.71 -21.16 -5.06
N ASP A 130 -6.13 -20.20 -4.24
CA ASP A 130 -7.47 -20.14 -3.70
C ASP A 130 -8.52 -19.94 -4.80
N GLN A 131 -8.25 -18.99 -5.70
CA GLN A 131 -9.10 -18.72 -6.85
C GLN A 131 -9.13 -19.87 -7.87
N LEU A 132 -8.03 -20.63 -8.02
CA LEU A 132 -8.02 -21.83 -8.83
C LEU A 132 -8.99 -22.90 -8.30
N ARG A 133 -9.04 -23.06 -6.97
CA ARG A 133 -10.03 -23.95 -6.32
C ARG A 133 -11.45 -23.47 -6.55
N ALA A 134 -11.69 -22.15 -6.34
CA ALA A 134 -13.00 -21.53 -6.55
C ALA A 134 -13.50 -21.67 -8.01
N LEU A 135 -12.61 -21.61 -9.00
CA LEU A 135 -12.95 -21.88 -10.40
C LEU A 135 -13.32 -23.35 -10.63
N GLY A 136 -12.69 -24.29 -9.94
CA GLY A 136 -13.06 -25.71 -9.96
C GLY A 136 -14.47 -25.95 -9.40
N ASP A 137 -14.80 -25.28 -8.28
CA ASP A 137 -16.12 -25.36 -7.63
C ASP A 137 -17.22 -24.64 -8.43
N PHE A 138 -16.83 -23.81 -9.42
CA PHE A 138 -17.77 -23.09 -10.29
C PHE A 138 -18.57 -24.02 -11.21
N GLY A 139 -18.16 -25.28 -11.37
CA GLY A 139 -18.92 -26.33 -12.01
C GLY A 139 -18.93 -26.31 -13.55
N VAL A 140 -18.06 -25.51 -14.18
CA VAL A 140 -17.94 -25.43 -15.65
C VAL A 140 -16.67 -26.17 -16.08
N GLY A 141 -16.81 -27.42 -16.54
CA GLY A 141 -15.68 -28.32 -16.85
C GLY A 141 -14.76 -27.82 -17.96
N GLU A 142 -15.26 -27.02 -18.88
CA GLU A 142 -14.48 -26.46 -20.02
C GLU A 142 -13.55 -25.30 -19.63
N LEU A 143 -13.62 -24.78 -18.41
CA LEU A 143 -12.73 -23.69 -17.96
C LEU A 143 -11.25 -24.05 -18.03
N LEU A 144 -10.86 -25.32 -17.88
CA LEU A 144 -9.48 -25.82 -18.00
C LEU A 144 -8.47 -24.82 -17.40
N ALA A 145 -8.59 -24.56 -16.11
CA ALA A 145 -7.78 -23.57 -15.42
C ALA A 145 -6.43 -24.12 -14.94
N ALA A 146 -5.37 -23.32 -14.98
CA ALA A 146 -4.05 -23.65 -14.46
C ALA A 146 -3.41 -22.47 -13.74
N ALA A 147 -2.80 -22.70 -12.57
CA ALA A 147 -1.91 -21.72 -11.96
C ALA A 147 -0.48 -21.89 -12.51
N VAL A 148 0.08 -20.78 -12.97
CA VAL A 148 1.47 -20.70 -13.47
C VAL A 148 2.20 -19.69 -12.62
N ASP A 149 2.96 -20.19 -11.66
CA ASP A 149 3.80 -19.41 -10.75
C ASP A 149 5.21 -20.01 -10.64
N GLY A 150 6.03 -19.50 -9.71
CA GLY A 150 7.39 -20.00 -9.51
C GLY A 150 7.47 -21.47 -9.04
N ASP A 151 6.39 -21.99 -8.45
CA ASP A 151 6.34 -23.35 -7.89
C ASP A 151 5.78 -24.38 -8.89
N ALA A 152 5.17 -23.93 -9.99
CA ALA A 152 4.63 -24.80 -11.03
C ALA A 152 5.73 -25.65 -11.68
N GLY A 153 5.51 -26.97 -11.77
CA GLY A 153 6.44 -27.92 -12.39
C GLY A 153 6.52 -27.78 -13.92
N PRO A 154 7.54 -28.41 -14.56
CA PRO A 154 7.69 -28.37 -16.02
C PRO A 154 6.48 -28.96 -16.77
N GLU A 155 5.89 -30.02 -16.25
CA GLU A 155 4.72 -30.69 -16.83
C GLU A 155 3.47 -29.81 -16.74
N GLU A 156 3.21 -29.20 -15.57
CA GLU A 156 2.11 -28.26 -15.35
C GLU A 156 2.21 -27.06 -16.29
N ARG A 157 3.43 -26.49 -16.41
CA ARG A 157 3.68 -25.37 -17.36
C ARG A 157 3.49 -25.82 -18.82
N SER A 158 3.85 -27.05 -19.16
CA SER A 158 3.64 -27.59 -20.51
C SER A 158 2.16 -27.77 -20.81
N TRP A 159 1.41 -28.33 -19.87
CA TRP A 159 -0.03 -28.49 -19.97
C TRP A 159 -0.74 -27.13 -20.06
N ALA A 160 -0.36 -26.18 -19.21
CA ALA A 160 -0.94 -24.83 -19.25
C ALA A 160 -0.75 -24.17 -20.62
N ARG A 161 0.43 -24.29 -21.24
CA ARG A 161 0.70 -23.75 -22.59
C ARG A 161 -0.16 -24.41 -23.68
N SER A 162 -0.35 -25.72 -23.62
CA SER A 162 -1.04 -26.48 -24.69
C SER A 162 -2.56 -26.49 -24.52
N SER A 163 -3.06 -26.51 -23.30
CA SER A 163 -4.43 -26.89 -23.00
C SER A 163 -5.23 -25.90 -22.19
N ALA A 164 -4.61 -25.19 -21.21
CA ALA A 164 -5.36 -24.31 -20.32
C ALA A 164 -6.09 -23.19 -21.11
N ARG A 165 -7.33 -22.94 -20.75
CA ARG A 165 -8.15 -21.84 -21.24
C ARG A 165 -8.04 -20.62 -20.32
N VAL A 166 -7.93 -20.87 -19.01
CA VAL A 166 -7.78 -19.85 -17.98
C VAL A 166 -6.42 -20.05 -17.30
N VAL A 167 -5.56 -19.03 -17.37
CA VAL A 167 -4.23 -19.07 -16.75
C VAL A 167 -4.23 -18.08 -15.58
N LEU A 168 -3.93 -18.58 -14.37
CA LEU A 168 -3.75 -17.77 -13.17
C LEU A 168 -2.26 -17.56 -12.95
N THR A 169 -1.83 -16.33 -12.66
CA THR A 169 -0.42 -15.98 -12.50
C THR A 169 -0.23 -14.80 -11.55
N ASN A 170 0.99 -14.34 -11.40
CA ASN A 170 1.33 -13.11 -10.68
C ASN A 170 2.19 -12.18 -11.57
N PRO A 171 2.37 -10.89 -11.20
CA PRO A 171 3.14 -9.95 -12.01
C PRO A 171 4.57 -10.40 -12.30
N GLU A 172 5.25 -11.04 -11.35
CA GLU A 172 6.62 -11.52 -11.52
C GLU A 172 6.70 -12.64 -12.57
N MET A 173 5.79 -13.62 -12.50
CA MET A 173 5.76 -14.71 -13.48
C MET A 173 5.28 -14.21 -14.85
N LEU A 174 4.35 -13.25 -14.89
CA LEU A 174 3.97 -12.60 -16.16
C LEU A 174 5.19 -11.94 -16.82
N HIS A 175 5.99 -11.21 -16.04
CA HIS A 175 7.20 -10.54 -16.51
C HIS A 175 8.28 -11.53 -16.97
N HIS A 176 8.71 -12.44 -16.09
CA HIS A 176 9.85 -13.35 -16.35
C HIS A 176 9.49 -14.59 -17.16
N GLY A 177 8.26 -15.10 -17.01
CA GLY A 177 7.84 -16.39 -17.57
C GLY A 177 7.03 -16.29 -18.85
N LEU A 178 6.01 -15.41 -18.88
CA LEU A 178 5.09 -15.35 -20.01
C LEU A 178 5.56 -14.36 -21.09
N LEU A 179 5.80 -13.10 -20.73
CA LEU A 179 6.20 -12.06 -21.69
C LEU A 179 7.60 -12.31 -22.23
N ALA A 180 8.57 -12.64 -21.38
CA ALA A 180 9.92 -12.98 -21.81
C ALA A 180 9.98 -14.15 -22.82
N HIS A 181 8.99 -15.03 -22.77
CA HIS A 181 8.89 -16.22 -23.60
C HIS A 181 7.56 -16.28 -24.37
N HIS A 182 6.99 -15.12 -24.75
CA HIS A 182 5.66 -14.98 -25.34
C HIS A 182 5.41 -15.91 -26.55
N ARG A 183 6.46 -16.24 -27.32
CA ARG A 183 6.35 -17.16 -28.46
C ARG A 183 5.90 -18.58 -28.04
N ARG A 184 6.31 -19.03 -26.85
CA ARG A 184 5.86 -20.32 -26.27
C ARG A 184 4.43 -20.27 -25.77
N TRP A 185 3.89 -19.07 -25.52
CA TRP A 185 2.53 -18.79 -25.07
C TRP A 185 1.63 -18.22 -26.19
N ALA A 186 2.05 -18.35 -27.47
CA ALA A 186 1.37 -17.76 -28.62
C ALA A 186 -0.12 -18.13 -28.71
N ARG A 187 -0.50 -19.36 -28.29
CA ARG A 187 -1.90 -19.79 -28.24
C ARG A 187 -2.70 -18.95 -27.24
N LEU A 188 -2.16 -18.74 -26.03
CA LEU A 188 -2.80 -17.89 -25.02
C LEU A 188 -3.00 -16.47 -25.55
N PHE A 189 -1.93 -15.83 -26.03
CA PHE A 189 -1.96 -14.42 -26.45
C PHE A 189 -2.82 -14.18 -27.70
N ARG A 190 -2.88 -15.13 -28.64
CA ARG A 190 -3.71 -14.99 -29.84
C ARG A 190 -5.21 -14.99 -29.54
N ASN A 191 -5.62 -15.72 -28.53
CA ASN A 191 -7.02 -15.93 -28.16
C ASN A 191 -7.41 -15.17 -26.90
N LEU A 192 -6.54 -14.30 -26.39
CA LEU A 192 -6.72 -13.60 -25.12
C LEU A 192 -7.90 -12.63 -25.21
N THR A 193 -8.97 -12.95 -24.49
CA THR A 193 -10.22 -12.17 -24.48
C THR A 193 -10.34 -11.33 -23.23
N TYR A 194 -9.95 -11.88 -22.06
CA TYR A 194 -10.04 -11.19 -20.78
C TYR A 194 -8.70 -11.23 -20.03
N VAL A 195 -8.36 -10.10 -19.41
CA VAL A 195 -7.29 -9.98 -18.43
C VAL A 195 -7.87 -9.47 -17.12
N VAL A 196 -7.81 -10.26 -16.07
CA VAL A 196 -8.27 -9.88 -14.73
C VAL A 196 -7.06 -9.51 -13.89
N VAL A 197 -7.13 -8.38 -13.20
CA VAL A 197 -6.15 -7.92 -12.23
C VAL A 197 -6.85 -7.76 -10.90
N ASP A 198 -6.61 -8.69 -9.99
CA ASP A 198 -7.25 -8.69 -8.67
C ASP A 198 -6.43 -7.92 -7.64
N GLU A 199 -7.11 -7.40 -6.61
CA GLU A 199 -6.54 -6.59 -5.54
C GLU A 199 -5.75 -5.38 -6.07
N LEU A 200 -6.37 -4.63 -6.98
CA LEU A 200 -5.80 -3.45 -7.66
C LEU A 200 -5.08 -2.48 -6.71
N HIS A 201 -5.63 -2.26 -5.51
CA HIS A 201 -5.09 -1.35 -4.49
C HIS A 201 -3.68 -1.70 -4.00
N LEU A 202 -3.19 -2.92 -4.25
CA LEU A 202 -1.81 -3.33 -3.97
C LEU A 202 -0.82 -2.89 -5.04
N LEU A 203 -1.31 -2.57 -6.25
CA LEU A 203 -0.49 -2.09 -7.36
C LEU A 203 -0.28 -0.58 -7.22
N ARG A 204 0.51 -0.18 -6.22
CA ARG A 204 0.82 1.21 -5.90
C ARG A 204 2.31 1.44 -5.76
N GLY A 205 2.73 2.71 -5.75
CA GLY A 205 4.13 3.08 -5.62
C GLY A 205 5.01 2.45 -6.71
N MET A 206 6.22 2.04 -6.37
CA MET A 206 7.15 1.42 -7.33
C MET A 206 6.61 0.10 -7.89
N PHE A 207 6.04 -0.76 -7.03
CA PHE A 207 5.45 -2.01 -7.50
C PHE A 207 4.31 -1.78 -8.49
N GLY A 208 3.48 -0.76 -8.25
CA GLY A 208 2.44 -0.31 -9.18
C GLY A 208 3.01 0.21 -10.50
N GLY A 209 4.05 1.05 -10.46
CA GLY A 209 4.73 1.58 -11.64
C GLY A 209 5.31 0.47 -12.53
N HIS A 210 6.00 -0.51 -11.92
CA HIS A 210 6.49 -1.70 -12.63
C HIS A 210 5.34 -2.54 -13.19
N SER A 211 4.29 -2.78 -12.40
CA SER A 211 3.12 -3.56 -12.83
C SER A 211 2.39 -2.89 -13.99
N ALA A 212 2.27 -1.56 -13.99
CA ALA A 212 1.73 -0.79 -15.11
C ALA A 212 2.50 -1.09 -16.41
N ASN A 213 3.83 -1.00 -16.37
CA ASN A 213 4.65 -1.28 -17.55
C ASN A 213 4.59 -2.77 -17.97
N VAL A 214 4.42 -3.70 -17.04
CA VAL A 214 4.15 -5.13 -17.36
C VAL A 214 2.81 -5.27 -18.08
N LEU A 215 1.73 -4.60 -17.61
CA LEU A 215 0.41 -4.65 -18.23
C LEU A 215 0.39 -3.96 -19.61
N ARG A 216 1.06 -2.83 -19.77
CA ARG A 216 1.22 -2.13 -21.07
C ARG A 216 1.98 -3.01 -22.07
N ARG A 217 3.03 -3.71 -21.65
CA ARG A 217 3.73 -4.71 -22.47
C ARG A 217 2.84 -5.90 -22.79
N LEU A 218 2.02 -6.37 -21.84
CA LEU A 218 1.02 -7.42 -22.10
C LEU A 218 0.03 -7.01 -23.20
N ARG A 219 -0.54 -5.80 -23.12
CA ARG A 219 -1.40 -5.23 -24.18
C ARG A 219 -0.70 -5.22 -25.52
N ARG A 220 0.54 -4.74 -25.55
CA ARG A 220 1.38 -4.70 -26.76
C ARG A 220 1.62 -6.10 -27.34
N VAL A 221 2.00 -7.06 -26.49
CA VAL A 221 2.23 -8.45 -26.95
C VAL A 221 0.93 -9.07 -27.47
N ALA A 222 -0.21 -8.90 -26.77
CA ALA A 222 -1.52 -9.37 -27.26
C ALA A 222 -1.83 -8.79 -28.65
N ALA A 223 -1.63 -7.47 -28.85
CA ALA A 223 -1.84 -6.80 -30.12
C ALA A 223 -0.92 -7.34 -31.25
N LEU A 224 0.33 -7.76 -30.94
CA LEU A 224 1.21 -8.44 -31.92
C LEU A 224 0.64 -9.77 -32.41
N TYR A 225 -0.17 -10.44 -31.59
CA TYR A 225 -0.86 -11.68 -31.94
C TYR A 225 -2.28 -11.45 -32.48
N GLY A 226 -2.71 -10.18 -32.62
CA GLY A 226 -4.03 -9.80 -33.14
C GLY A 226 -5.16 -9.81 -32.12
N ALA A 227 -4.86 -9.90 -30.82
CA ALA A 227 -5.85 -9.84 -29.74
C ALA A 227 -5.89 -8.44 -29.11
N ASP A 228 -7.08 -8.05 -28.64
CA ASP A 228 -7.33 -6.83 -27.86
C ASP A 228 -8.19 -7.19 -26.64
N PRO A 229 -7.57 -7.65 -25.55
CA PRO A 229 -8.29 -8.17 -24.39
C PRO A 229 -8.98 -7.07 -23.59
N THR A 230 -10.17 -7.37 -23.07
CA THR A 230 -10.87 -6.53 -22.09
C THR A 230 -10.23 -6.71 -20.71
N PHE A 231 -9.85 -5.59 -20.08
CA PHE A 231 -9.28 -5.59 -18.73
C PHE A 231 -10.38 -5.46 -17.68
N VAL A 232 -10.26 -6.29 -16.64
CA VAL A 232 -11.13 -6.30 -15.46
C VAL A 232 -10.26 -6.10 -14.23
N PHE A 233 -10.55 -5.07 -13.48
CA PHE A 233 -9.89 -4.84 -12.20
C PHE A 233 -10.86 -5.07 -11.06
N THR A 234 -10.39 -5.74 -10.01
CA THR A 234 -11.14 -5.83 -8.76
C THR A 234 -10.34 -5.21 -7.64
N SER A 235 -11.03 -4.52 -6.74
CA SER A 235 -10.42 -3.86 -5.60
C SER A 235 -11.37 -3.88 -4.40
N ALA A 236 -10.83 -3.81 -3.19
CA ALA A 236 -11.58 -3.25 -2.09
C ALA A 236 -11.90 -1.78 -2.37
N THR A 237 -12.69 -1.16 -1.50
CA THR A 237 -13.01 0.27 -1.61
C THR A 237 -11.74 1.12 -1.47
N ILE A 238 -11.41 1.86 -2.52
CA ILE A 238 -10.29 2.82 -2.56
C ILE A 238 -10.76 4.12 -3.22
N GLY A 239 -10.04 5.22 -2.97
CA GLY A 239 -10.29 6.47 -3.67
C GLY A 239 -9.85 6.40 -5.13
N ARG A 240 -10.65 6.95 -6.03
CA ARG A 240 -10.36 7.09 -7.47
C ARG A 240 -9.89 5.82 -8.19
N PRO A 241 -10.60 4.68 -8.06
CA PRO A 241 -10.16 3.41 -8.62
C PRO A 241 -10.00 3.44 -10.15
N GLY A 242 -10.81 4.25 -10.87
CA GLY A 242 -10.72 4.42 -12.32
C GLY A 242 -9.43 5.10 -12.76
N GLU A 243 -8.96 6.12 -12.01
CA GLU A 243 -7.68 6.79 -12.29
C GLU A 243 -6.50 5.82 -12.15
N LEU A 244 -6.48 5.01 -11.09
CA LEU A 244 -5.45 4.01 -10.88
C LEU A 244 -5.46 2.94 -11.98
N ALA A 245 -6.63 2.35 -12.25
CA ALA A 245 -6.78 1.33 -13.28
C ALA A 245 -6.37 1.84 -14.68
N GLY A 246 -6.80 3.06 -15.01
CA GLY A 246 -6.44 3.74 -16.26
C GLY A 246 -4.94 4.00 -16.37
N ALA A 247 -4.29 4.47 -15.28
CA ALA A 247 -2.85 4.68 -15.26
C ALA A 247 -2.06 3.39 -15.49
N LEU A 248 -2.56 2.24 -15.00
CA LEU A 248 -1.90 0.95 -15.18
C LEU A 248 -1.89 0.47 -16.63
N ILE A 249 -2.98 0.64 -17.36
CA ILE A 249 -3.07 0.14 -18.74
C ILE A 249 -2.89 1.21 -19.82
N GLY A 250 -2.91 2.50 -19.45
CA GLY A 250 -2.84 3.61 -20.38
C GLY A 250 -4.12 3.74 -21.22
N ASP A 251 -5.31 3.53 -20.62
CA ASP A 251 -6.60 3.58 -21.29
C ASP A 251 -7.72 3.95 -20.30
N GLU A 252 -8.90 4.31 -20.81
CA GLU A 252 -10.09 4.60 -20.00
C GLU A 252 -10.68 3.33 -19.39
N VAL A 253 -11.17 3.45 -18.14
CA VAL A 253 -11.74 2.33 -17.38
C VAL A 253 -13.04 2.77 -16.72
N ASP A 254 -14.12 2.03 -16.95
CA ASP A 254 -15.41 2.23 -16.26
C ASP A 254 -15.33 1.83 -14.79
N VAL A 255 -16.07 2.53 -13.94
CA VAL A 255 -16.06 2.30 -12.49
C VAL A 255 -17.40 1.77 -12.02
N ILE A 256 -17.36 0.68 -11.24
CA ILE A 256 -18.48 0.15 -10.47
C ILE A 256 -18.08 0.17 -9.00
N ASP A 257 -18.64 1.09 -8.24
CA ASP A 257 -18.38 1.32 -6.81
C ASP A 257 -19.64 1.27 -5.93
N ASP A 258 -20.81 1.13 -6.54
CA ASP A 258 -22.09 0.97 -5.84
C ASP A 258 -22.30 -0.50 -5.40
N ASP A 259 -21.83 -0.83 -4.19
CA ASP A 259 -21.96 -2.18 -3.63
C ASP A 259 -23.43 -2.52 -3.32
N ALA A 260 -23.99 -3.44 -4.09
CA ALA A 260 -25.36 -3.92 -3.95
C ALA A 260 -25.49 -5.20 -3.10
N SER A 261 -24.41 -5.70 -2.51
CA SER A 261 -24.45 -6.88 -1.64
C SER A 261 -25.10 -6.57 -0.28
N PRO A 262 -25.73 -7.56 0.39
CA PRO A 262 -26.28 -7.36 1.71
C PRO A 262 -25.17 -7.21 2.75
N THR A 263 -25.39 -6.36 3.75
CA THR A 263 -24.49 -6.22 4.91
C THR A 263 -25.29 -6.31 6.20
N GLY A 264 -24.79 -7.02 7.20
CA GLY A 264 -25.33 -7.04 8.56
C GLY A 264 -24.98 -5.76 9.33
N THR A 265 -25.63 -5.57 10.46
CA THR A 265 -25.28 -4.49 11.40
C THR A 265 -23.87 -4.68 11.91
N ARG A 266 -23.07 -3.60 11.92
CA ARG A 266 -21.72 -3.61 12.49
C ARG A 266 -21.61 -2.60 13.62
N THR A 267 -21.16 -3.07 14.77
CA THR A 267 -20.77 -2.19 15.89
C THR A 267 -19.26 -1.97 15.81
N LEU A 268 -18.84 -0.70 15.69
CA LEU A 268 -17.44 -0.30 15.71
C LEU A 268 -17.13 0.40 17.04
N VAL A 269 -16.17 -0.14 17.80
CA VAL A 269 -15.68 0.42 19.05
C VAL A 269 -14.29 1.00 18.81
N VAL A 270 -14.05 2.23 19.25
CA VAL A 270 -12.73 2.86 19.21
C VAL A 270 -12.23 2.97 20.65
N TRP A 271 -11.13 2.28 20.93
CA TRP A 271 -10.52 2.19 22.25
C TRP A 271 -9.14 2.84 22.25
N ASN A 272 -8.95 3.86 23.09
CA ASN A 272 -7.67 4.57 23.22
C ASN A 272 -7.03 4.29 24.61
N PRO A 273 -6.13 3.30 24.73
CA PRO A 273 -5.48 2.99 26.01
C PRO A 273 -4.59 4.12 26.53
N HIS A 274 -4.36 5.17 25.76
CA HIS A 274 -3.51 6.33 26.07
C HIS A 274 -4.30 7.59 26.46
N ALA A 275 -5.63 7.54 26.55
CA ALA A 275 -6.49 8.71 26.83
C ALA A 275 -6.21 9.35 28.21
N GLU A 276 -5.66 8.61 29.15
CA GLU A 276 -5.51 9.05 30.57
C GLU A 276 -4.18 9.77 30.86
N ARG A 277 -3.29 10.00 29.91
CA ARG A 277 -2.10 10.84 30.13
C ARG A 277 -2.43 12.28 30.58
N SER A 278 -3.72 12.64 30.56
CA SER A 278 -4.23 13.98 30.88
C SER A 278 -4.80 14.16 32.28
N GLY A 279 -4.73 13.17 33.22
CA GLY A 279 -5.16 13.52 34.56
C GLY A 279 -5.66 12.44 35.53
N GLY A 280 -5.39 11.17 35.39
CA GLY A 280 -5.92 10.24 36.39
C GLY A 280 -5.30 8.85 36.44
N GLY A 281 -4.47 8.60 37.36
CA GLY A 281 -4.10 7.40 38.16
C GLY A 281 -4.14 5.97 37.60
N VAL A 282 -4.57 5.68 36.37
CA VAL A 282 -4.55 4.32 35.84
C VAL A 282 -3.30 4.15 34.95
N PRO A 283 -2.50 3.07 35.13
CA PRO A 283 -1.33 2.83 34.32
C PRO A 283 -1.70 2.71 32.84
N ALA A 284 -0.98 3.42 31.94
CA ALA A 284 -1.14 3.27 30.50
C ALA A 284 -0.91 1.81 30.09
N GLN A 285 -1.90 1.22 29.43
CA GLN A 285 -1.81 -0.14 28.94
C GLN A 285 -1.13 -0.13 27.56
N SER A 286 -0.20 -1.06 27.32
CA SER A 286 0.42 -1.15 26.00
C SER A 286 -0.60 -1.54 24.93
N LEU A 287 -0.38 -1.08 23.67
CA LEU A 287 -1.23 -1.46 22.54
C LEU A 287 -1.45 -2.97 22.45
N THR A 288 -0.39 -3.76 22.63
CA THR A 288 -0.44 -5.23 22.54
C THR A 288 -1.28 -5.84 23.67
N GLU A 289 -1.16 -5.34 24.90
CA GLU A 289 -1.95 -5.80 26.04
C GLU A 289 -3.43 -5.46 25.90
N ALA A 290 -3.75 -4.22 25.49
CA ALA A 290 -5.13 -3.79 25.25
C ALA A 290 -5.78 -4.61 24.13
N THR A 291 -5.06 -4.85 23.04
CA THR A 291 -5.52 -5.69 21.93
C THR A 291 -5.81 -7.12 22.40
N ALA A 292 -4.89 -7.71 23.16
CA ALA A 292 -5.05 -9.07 23.70
C ALA A 292 -6.23 -9.18 24.69
N ALA A 293 -6.40 -8.19 25.59
CA ALA A 293 -7.48 -8.19 26.56
C ALA A 293 -8.86 -8.10 25.90
N ILE A 294 -9.03 -7.19 24.94
CA ILE A 294 -10.30 -7.01 24.22
C ILE A 294 -10.61 -8.25 23.36
N ALA A 295 -9.62 -8.80 22.64
CA ALA A 295 -9.81 -10.01 21.86
C ALA A 295 -10.16 -11.22 22.74
N ALA A 296 -9.51 -11.39 23.90
CA ALA A 296 -9.83 -12.45 24.87
C ALA A 296 -11.26 -12.30 25.42
N ALA A 297 -11.70 -11.08 25.75
CA ALA A 297 -13.06 -10.82 26.20
C ALA A 297 -14.12 -11.20 25.16
N LEU A 298 -13.89 -10.88 23.88
CA LEU A 298 -14.76 -11.25 22.78
C LEU A 298 -14.81 -12.78 22.59
N ILE A 299 -13.66 -13.46 22.64
CA ILE A 299 -13.58 -14.93 22.55
C ILE A 299 -14.29 -15.61 23.73
N ALA A 300 -14.07 -15.15 24.97
CA ALA A 300 -14.76 -15.65 26.15
C ALA A 300 -16.28 -15.42 26.07
N GLY A 301 -16.71 -14.33 25.44
CA GLY A 301 -18.11 -14.04 25.11
C GLY A 301 -18.68 -14.86 23.95
N GLY A 302 -17.93 -15.83 23.40
CA GLY A 302 -18.39 -16.76 22.38
C GLY A 302 -18.17 -16.28 20.93
N HIS A 303 -17.56 -15.09 20.68
CA HIS A 303 -17.30 -14.57 19.35
C HIS A 303 -16.04 -15.20 18.73
N ARG A 304 -16.15 -15.66 17.49
CA ARG A 304 -14.98 -16.05 16.68
C ARG A 304 -14.24 -14.79 16.24
N THR A 305 -13.04 -14.60 16.78
CA THR A 305 -12.34 -13.31 16.71
C THR A 305 -11.01 -13.39 15.97
N LEU A 306 -10.78 -12.44 15.05
CA LEU A 306 -9.49 -12.20 14.41
C LEU A 306 -8.88 -10.92 14.99
N ALA A 307 -7.68 -11.03 15.56
CA ALA A 307 -6.94 -9.88 16.05
C ALA A 307 -5.76 -9.55 15.12
N PHE A 308 -5.68 -8.32 14.64
CA PHE A 308 -4.56 -7.83 13.85
C PHE A 308 -3.53 -7.12 14.71
N THR A 309 -2.25 -7.28 14.39
CA THR A 309 -1.14 -6.53 14.98
C THR A 309 -0.18 -6.05 13.90
N ARG A 310 0.52 -4.93 14.13
CA ARG A 310 1.41 -4.31 13.15
C ARG A 310 2.75 -5.04 12.96
N SER A 311 3.12 -5.96 13.86
CA SER A 311 4.42 -6.62 13.83
C SER A 311 4.36 -8.09 14.16
N ARG A 312 5.32 -8.85 13.62
CA ARG A 312 5.48 -10.29 13.91
C ARG A 312 5.70 -10.55 15.41
N LYS A 313 6.44 -9.68 16.08
CA LYS A 313 6.64 -9.73 17.54
C LYS A 313 5.33 -9.46 18.29
N GLY A 314 4.54 -8.49 17.81
CA GLY A 314 3.22 -8.18 18.33
C GLY A 314 2.26 -9.38 18.29
N VAL A 315 2.28 -10.18 17.22
CA VAL A 315 1.47 -11.42 17.10
C VAL A 315 1.79 -12.38 18.23
N GLU A 316 3.07 -12.69 18.44
CA GLU A 316 3.50 -13.66 19.46
C GLU A 316 3.17 -13.18 20.90
N LEU A 317 3.41 -11.89 21.18
CA LEU A 317 3.12 -11.29 22.48
C LEU A 317 1.61 -11.23 22.77
N ALA A 318 0.80 -10.79 21.80
CA ALA A 318 -0.64 -10.72 21.96
C ALA A 318 -1.24 -12.13 22.12
N TRP A 319 -0.81 -13.10 21.31
CA TRP A 319 -1.20 -14.50 21.43
C TRP A 319 -0.87 -15.08 22.82
N SER A 320 0.37 -14.91 23.29
CA SER A 320 0.80 -15.36 24.60
C SER A 320 -0.07 -14.75 25.72
N ARG A 321 -0.37 -13.44 25.61
CA ARG A 321 -1.20 -12.75 26.59
C ARG A 321 -2.64 -13.20 26.54
N MET A 322 -3.24 -13.40 25.38
CA MET A 322 -4.60 -13.94 25.26
C MET A 322 -4.75 -15.31 25.91
N ARG A 323 -3.78 -16.21 25.74
CA ARG A 323 -3.79 -17.53 26.37
C ARG A 323 -3.73 -17.49 27.88
N GLN A 324 -3.12 -16.46 28.46
CA GLN A 324 -3.10 -16.26 29.94
C GLN A 324 -4.44 -15.74 30.47
N LEU A 325 -5.24 -15.07 29.63
CA LEU A 325 -6.51 -14.46 30.00
C LEU A 325 -7.71 -15.38 29.77
N LEU A 326 -7.55 -16.44 28.99
CA LEU A 326 -8.59 -17.41 28.66
C LEU A 326 -8.43 -18.69 29.53
N ASP A 327 -9.53 -19.42 29.69
CA ASP A 327 -9.45 -20.77 30.25
C ASP A 327 -8.64 -21.70 29.32
N PRO A 328 -8.05 -22.81 29.87
CA PRO A 328 -7.16 -23.67 29.11
C PRO A 328 -7.78 -24.30 27.84
N GLU A 329 -9.07 -24.64 27.87
CA GLU A 329 -9.75 -25.26 26.74
C GLU A 329 -9.93 -24.24 25.57
N THR A 330 -10.41 -23.06 25.88
CA THR A 330 -10.55 -21.96 24.92
C THR A 330 -9.20 -21.46 24.43
N ALA A 331 -8.19 -21.37 25.31
CA ALA A 331 -6.83 -20.96 24.98
C ALA A 331 -6.15 -21.89 23.93
N ALA A 332 -6.47 -23.19 23.95
CA ALA A 332 -5.98 -24.16 22.99
C ALA A 332 -6.54 -23.94 21.55
N LEU A 333 -7.66 -23.20 21.43
CA LEU A 333 -8.32 -22.88 20.15
C LEU A 333 -7.93 -21.49 19.62
N VAL A 334 -6.87 -20.87 20.16
CA VAL A 334 -6.34 -19.58 19.72
C VAL A 334 -4.94 -19.76 19.16
N HIS A 335 -4.74 -19.38 17.89
CA HIS A 335 -3.48 -19.57 17.19
C HIS A 335 -2.88 -18.25 16.68
N PRO A 336 -1.55 -18.11 16.63
CA PRO A 336 -0.87 -17.02 15.94
C PRO A 336 -0.75 -17.35 14.44
N TYR A 337 -0.77 -16.31 13.60
CA TYR A 337 -0.57 -16.44 12.15
C TYR A 337 0.28 -15.31 11.60
N ARG A 338 1.41 -15.60 10.99
CA ARG A 338 2.30 -14.59 10.42
C ARG A 338 3.17 -15.13 9.29
N ALA A 339 3.69 -14.24 8.46
CA ALA A 339 4.75 -14.57 7.52
C ALA A 339 5.99 -15.08 8.28
N GLY A 340 6.57 -16.19 7.79
CA GLY A 340 7.74 -16.84 8.40
C GLY A 340 7.42 -18.18 9.06
N TYR A 341 6.16 -18.57 9.21
CA TYR A 341 5.78 -19.94 9.51
C TYR A 341 5.97 -20.84 8.30
N LEU A 342 6.17 -22.13 8.53
CA LEU A 342 6.23 -23.12 7.45
C LEU A 342 4.94 -23.12 6.64
N ARG A 343 5.04 -23.49 5.36
CA ARG A 343 3.89 -23.48 4.46
C ARG A 343 2.78 -24.44 4.93
N GLU A 344 3.19 -25.57 5.48
CA GLU A 344 2.33 -26.62 6.03
C GLU A 344 1.56 -26.09 7.26
N GLU A 345 2.27 -25.48 8.21
CA GLU A 345 1.68 -24.89 9.43
C GLU A 345 0.63 -23.83 9.09
N ARG A 346 0.93 -22.95 8.13
CA ARG A 346 -0.03 -21.93 7.69
C ARG A 346 -1.29 -22.53 7.09
N ARG A 347 -1.14 -23.55 6.24
CA ARG A 347 -2.27 -24.27 5.63
C ARG A 347 -3.14 -24.96 6.66
N GLU A 348 -2.54 -25.52 7.69
CA GLU A 348 -3.25 -26.17 8.78
C GLU A 348 -4.12 -25.15 9.54
N ILE A 349 -3.53 -24.02 9.96
CA ILE A 349 -4.25 -22.92 10.65
C ILE A 349 -5.37 -22.37 9.75
N GLU A 350 -5.11 -22.16 8.45
CA GLU A 350 -6.11 -21.70 7.50
C GLU A 350 -7.29 -22.69 7.38
N ALA A 351 -7.00 -23.99 7.27
CA ALA A 351 -8.02 -25.03 7.19
C ALA A 351 -8.84 -25.16 8.47
N GLU A 352 -8.21 -25.03 9.64
CA GLU A 352 -8.90 -25.06 10.94
C GLU A 352 -9.79 -23.84 11.17
N LEU A 353 -9.29 -22.65 10.73
CA LEU A 353 -10.03 -21.40 10.81
C LEU A 353 -11.28 -21.47 9.88
N PHE A 354 -11.10 -21.92 8.65
CA PHE A 354 -12.17 -22.08 7.67
C PHE A 354 -13.23 -23.08 8.16
N ALA A 355 -12.80 -24.22 8.72
CA ALA A 355 -13.69 -25.23 9.27
C ALA A 355 -14.42 -24.78 10.56
N GLY A 356 -14.10 -23.59 11.10
CA GLY A 356 -14.72 -23.06 12.33
C GLY A 356 -14.26 -23.72 13.61
N ARG A 357 -13.16 -24.48 13.58
CA ARG A 357 -12.61 -25.14 14.79
C ARG A 357 -11.87 -24.16 15.69
N LEU A 358 -11.23 -23.14 15.13
CA LEU A 358 -10.57 -22.10 15.93
C LEU A 358 -11.56 -21.07 16.45
N ARG A 359 -11.34 -20.61 17.68
CA ARG A 359 -12.07 -19.53 18.33
C ARG A 359 -11.41 -18.17 18.10
N GLY A 360 -10.09 -18.15 17.94
CA GLY A 360 -9.36 -16.92 17.70
C GLY A 360 -8.08 -17.12 16.89
N VAL A 361 -7.75 -16.07 16.12
CA VAL A 361 -6.44 -15.99 15.46
C VAL A 361 -5.86 -14.61 15.67
N VAL A 362 -4.55 -14.55 15.98
CA VAL A 362 -3.78 -13.31 16.04
C VAL A 362 -2.88 -13.25 14.81
N ALA A 363 -3.03 -12.22 13.97
CA ALA A 363 -2.30 -12.14 12.70
C ALA A 363 -1.66 -10.77 12.45
N THR A 364 -0.68 -10.73 11.56
CA THR A 364 -0.30 -9.50 10.85
C THR A 364 -1.27 -9.24 9.68
N SER A 365 -1.02 -8.22 8.86
CA SER A 365 -1.75 -7.99 7.60
C SER A 365 -1.78 -9.20 6.63
N ALA A 366 -1.11 -10.29 6.95
CA ALA A 366 -1.11 -11.52 6.14
C ALA A 366 -2.51 -12.15 5.99
N LEU A 367 -3.44 -11.93 6.94
CA LEU A 367 -4.86 -12.34 6.83
C LEU A 367 -5.80 -11.18 6.40
N GLU A 368 -5.24 -10.03 6.03
CA GLU A 368 -6.01 -8.90 5.49
C GLU A 368 -6.51 -9.18 4.07
N LEU A 369 -5.75 -9.95 3.28
CA LEU A 369 -5.98 -10.14 1.85
C LEU A 369 -6.45 -11.56 1.51
N GLY A 370 -7.51 -11.63 0.70
CA GLY A 370 -7.90 -12.68 -0.22
C GLY A 370 -8.13 -14.11 0.30
N ILE A 371 -7.64 -14.47 1.48
CA ILE A 371 -7.86 -15.82 2.02
C ILE A 371 -9.27 -15.90 2.61
N ASP A 372 -10.00 -16.93 2.24
CA ASP A 372 -11.27 -17.22 2.90
C ASP A 372 -11.02 -17.76 4.31
N VAL A 373 -11.41 -16.98 5.29
CA VAL A 373 -11.26 -17.32 6.71
C VAL A 373 -12.57 -17.80 7.36
N GLY A 374 -13.59 -18.10 6.52
CA GLY A 374 -14.91 -18.48 7.02
C GLY A 374 -15.67 -17.29 7.64
N SER A 375 -16.73 -17.58 8.40
CA SER A 375 -17.51 -16.55 9.09
C SER A 375 -16.83 -16.20 10.43
N LEU A 376 -16.39 -14.96 10.58
CA LEU A 376 -15.93 -14.39 11.84
C LEU A 376 -16.99 -13.45 12.39
N ASP A 377 -17.09 -13.37 13.73
CA ASP A 377 -18.06 -12.53 14.42
C ASP A 377 -17.45 -11.20 14.82
N ALA A 378 -16.14 -11.20 15.12
CA ALA A 378 -15.42 -10.01 15.57
C ALA A 378 -14.03 -9.86 14.96
N VAL A 379 -13.61 -8.59 14.80
CA VAL A 379 -12.25 -8.20 14.44
C VAL A 379 -11.72 -7.18 15.45
N VAL A 380 -10.48 -7.35 15.90
CA VAL A 380 -9.77 -6.37 16.74
C VAL A 380 -8.52 -5.90 15.97
N CYS A 381 -8.46 -4.61 15.66
CA CYS A 381 -7.31 -3.98 15.03
C CYS A 381 -6.41 -3.36 16.09
N GLY A 382 -5.25 -3.96 16.37
CA GLY A 382 -4.22 -3.42 17.25
C GLY A 382 -3.37 -2.37 16.52
N GLY A 383 -3.82 -1.14 16.58
CA GLY A 383 -3.36 0.02 15.84
C GLY A 383 -4.12 0.24 14.53
N PHE A 384 -4.29 1.51 14.15
CA PHE A 384 -4.82 1.87 12.84
C PHE A 384 -3.86 1.41 11.73
N PRO A 385 -4.31 0.68 10.71
CA PRO A 385 -3.43 0.07 9.71
C PRO A 385 -2.80 1.06 8.72
N GLY A 386 -2.90 2.36 8.98
CA GLY A 386 -2.29 3.43 8.20
C GLY A 386 -3.22 4.06 7.17
N THR A 387 -4.30 3.37 6.75
CA THR A 387 -5.29 3.87 5.80
C THR A 387 -6.69 3.38 6.13
N VAL A 388 -7.71 4.17 5.77
CA VAL A 388 -9.12 3.78 5.91
C VAL A 388 -9.44 2.57 5.02
N ALA A 389 -8.84 2.50 3.84
CA ALA A 389 -9.01 1.36 2.94
C ALA A 389 -8.56 0.02 3.59
N SER A 390 -7.36 -0.01 4.19
CA SER A 390 -6.85 -1.19 4.91
C SER A 390 -7.70 -1.52 6.15
N PHE A 391 -8.12 -0.49 6.90
CA PHE A 391 -9.01 -0.67 8.03
C PHE A 391 -10.34 -1.30 7.61
N ALA A 392 -10.96 -0.81 6.54
CA ALA A 392 -12.19 -1.38 6.00
C ALA A 392 -12.01 -2.85 5.55
N GLN A 393 -10.85 -3.22 5.00
CA GLN A 393 -10.53 -4.61 4.66
C GLN A 393 -10.39 -5.51 5.89
N GLN A 394 -9.70 -5.04 6.93
CA GLN A 394 -9.54 -5.79 8.16
C GLN A 394 -10.87 -6.04 8.85
N ILE A 395 -11.67 -4.99 9.07
CA ILE A 395 -12.98 -5.14 9.71
C ILE A 395 -13.99 -5.90 8.82
N GLY A 396 -13.80 -5.88 7.50
CA GLY A 396 -14.58 -6.64 6.53
C GLY A 396 -14.37 -8.16 6.61
N ARG A 397 -13.42 -8.65 7.41
CA ARG A 397 -13.23 -10.09 7.69
C ARG A 397 -14.32 -10.65 8.62
N ALA A 398 -15.01 -9.81 9.39
CA ALA A 398 -16.16 -10.20 10.20
C ALA A 398 -17.48 -9.77 9.55
N GLY A 399 -18.57 -10.49 9.85
CA GLY A 399 -19.92 -10.15 9.41
C GLY A 399 -20.16 -10.38 7.93
N ARG A 400 -19.81 -11.55 7.41
CA ARG A 400 -20.14 -11.92 6.02
C ARG A 400 -21.64 -12.08 5.84
N GLY A 401 -22.15 -11.56 4.72
CA GLY A 401 -23.59 -11.56 4.42
C GLY A 401 -24.38 -10.65 5.36
N ALA A 402 -25.52 -11.12 5.85
CA ALA A 402 -26.44 -10.36 6.72
C ALA A 402 -26.14 -10.52 8.24
N ASN A 403 -25.05 -11.16 8.64
CA ASN A 403 -24.73 -11.38 10.05
C ASN A 403 -24.22 -10.11 10.73
N ALA A 404 -24.66 -9.89 11.96
CA ALA A 404 -24.12 -8.81 12.79
C ALA A 404 -22.65 -9.07 13.14
N SER A 405 -21.86 -8.02 13.28
CA SER A 405 -20.43 -8.12 13.59
C SER A 405 -19.94 -7.01 14.51
N VAL A 406 -18.81 -7.29 15.17
CA VAL A 406 -18.11 -6.35 16.05
C VAL A 406 -16.74 -6.05 15.45
N ALA A 407 -16.41 -4.76 15.36
CA ALA A 407 -15.08 -4.30 15.02
C ALA A 407 -14.55 -3.44 16.16
N VAL A 408 -13.30 -3.62 16.54
CA VAL A 408 -12.64 -2.79 17.57
C VAL A 408 -11.34 -2.25 17.01
N LEU A 409 -11.17 -0.93 17.03
CA LEU A 409 -9.88 -0.28 16.82
C LEU A 409 -9.28 0.02 18.20
N VAL A 410 -8.13 -0.57 18.50
CA VAL A 410 -7.31 -0.22 19.66
C VAL A 410 -6.22 0.74 19.17
N CYS A 411 -6.27 2.00 19.60
CA CYS A 411 -5.38 3.04 19.13
C CYS A 411 -3.98 2.95 19.74
N GLY A 412 -2.95 3.11 18.91
CA GLY A 412 -1.57 3.28 19.33
C GLY A 412 -1.24 4.73 19.69
N GLU A 413 0.06 5.00 19.91
CA GLU A 413 0.54 6.33 20.30
C GLU A 413 0.86 7.25 19.12
N ASP A 414 0.84 6.76 17.86
CA ASP A 414 1.24 7.57 16.70
C ASP A 414 0.16 8.58 16.26
N GLN A 415 0.54 9.50 15.38
CA GLN A 415 -0.32 10.59 14.93
C GLN A 415 -1.65 10.11 14.35
N LEU A 416 -1.63 9.09 13.47
CA LEU A 416 -2.84 8.60 12.81
C LEU A 416 -3.77 7.88 13.78
N ASP A 417 -3.23 7.05 14.67
CA ASP A 417 -4.04 6.39 15.70
C ASP A 417 -4.74 7.41 16.59
N GLN A 418 -4.01 8.44 17.04
CA GLN A 418 -4.55 9.46 17.92
C GLN A 418 -5.50 10.43 17.19
N TRP A 419 -5.32 10.60 15.86
CA TRP A 419 -6.32 11.28 15.03
C TRP A 419 -7.63 10.50 15.01
N MET A 420 -7.58 9.19 14.74
CA MET A 420 -8.78 8.33 14.69
C MET A 420 -9.46 8.21 16.05
N ALA A 421 -8.71 8.25 17.13
CA ALA A 421 -9.28 8.29 18.48
C ALA A 421 -10.08 9.57 18.76
N ARG A 422 -9.62 10.72 18.26
CA ARG A 422 -10.31 12.02 18.38
C ARG A 422 -11.41 12.24 17.36
N HIS A 423 -11.27 11.61 16.18
CA HIS A 423 -12.21 11.73 15.05
C HIS A 423 -12.72 10.33 14.62
N PRO A 424 -13.40 9.58 15.52
CA PRO A 424 -13.79 8.19 15.22
C PRO A 424 -14.73 8.06 14.01
N ARG A 425 -15.48 9.11 13.64
CA ARG A 425 -16.33 9.15 12.44
C ARG A 425 -15.54 9.05 11.14
N ASP A 426 -14.31 9.55 11.10
CA ASP A 426 -13.44 9.47 9.92
C ASP A 426 -13.20 8.02 9.45
N LEU A 427 -13.27 7.05 10.37
CA LEU A 427 -13.15 5.62 10.04
C LEU A 427 -14.25 5.11 9.09
N LEU A 428 -15.41 5.76 9.07
CA LEU A 428 -16.59 5.36 8.29
C LEU A 428 -17.02 6.38 7.24
N GLU A 429 -16.83 7.68 7.52
CA GLU A 429 -17.35 8.77 6.69
C GLU A 429 -16.30 9.34 5.72
N ARG A 430 -15.00 9.12 6.03
CA ARG A 430 -13.93 9.62 5.16
C ARG A 430 -13.88 8.83 3.85
N VAL A 431 -13.71 9.56 2.75
CA VAL A 431 -13.42 8.93 1.44
C VAL A 431 -12.10 8.17 1.55
N PRO A 432 -12.05 6.89 1.16
CA PRO A 432 -10.81 6.13 1.18
C PRO A 432 -9.70 6.79 0.35
N GLU A 433 -8.48 6.58 0.75
CA GLU A 433 -7.31 7.18 0.16
C GLU A 433 -7.07 6.66 -1.27
N PRO A 434 -6.65 7.54 -2.22
CA PRO A 434 -6.24 7.09 -3.55
C PRO A 434 -4.87 6.40 -3.49
N ALA A 435 -4.70 5.36 -4.29
CA ALA A 435 -3.39 4.80 -4.59
C ALA A 435 -2.73 5.60 -5.72
N VAL A 436 -1.42 5.82 -5.60
CA VAL A 436 -0.65 6.52 -6.62
C VAL A 436 0.37 5.61 -7.28
N VAL A 437 0.60 5.84 -8.57
CA VAL A 437 1.60 5.17 -9.38
C VAL A 437 2.26 6.17 -10.32
N ASN A 438 3.52 5.96 -10.65
CA ASN A 438 4.25 6.73 -11.66
C ASN A 438 4.85 5.78 -12.72
N PRO A 439 4.07 5.35 -13.73
CA PRO A 439 4.58 4.48 -14.79
C PRO A 439 5.63 5.14 -15.68
N ALA A 440 5.62 6.49 -15.77
CA ALA A 440 6.53 7.29 -16.57
C ALA A 440 7.90 7.51 -15.89
N ASN A 441 8.06 7.14 -14.63
CA ASN A 441 9.33 7.21 -13.92
C ASN A 441 10.44 6.57 -14.75
N PRO A 442 11.51 7.29 -15.15
CA PRO A 442 12.57 6.76 -16.02
C PRO A 442 13.26 5.50 -15.45
N TYR A 443 13.41 5.40 -14.13
CA TYR A 443 13.99 4.22 -13.46
C TYR A 443 13.10 2.98 -13.59
N VAL A 444 11.81 3.17 -13.82
CA VAL A 444 10.83 2.12 -14.09
C VAL A 444 10.65 1.90 -15.59
N LEU A 445 10.35 2.96 -16.34
CA LEU A 445 9.99 2.91 -17.76
C LEU A 445 11.12 2.36 -18.62
N HIS A 446 12.34 2.90 -18.48
CA HIS A 446 13.46 2.57 -19.36
C HIS A 446 13.80 1.07 -19.38
N PRO A 447 13.98 0.38 -18.23
CA PRO A 447 14.21 -1.07 -18.23
C PRO A 447 13.06 -1.86 -18.88
N HIS A 448 11.80 -1.43 -18.69
CA HIS A 448 10.67 -2.08 -19.35
C HIS A 448 10.63 -1.87 -20.86
N LEU A 449 11.07 -0.73 -21.36
CA LEU A 449 11.19 -0.49 -22.81
C LEU A 449 12.30 -1.35 -23.42
N LEU A 450 13.40 -1.64 -22.69
CA LEU A 450 14.42 -2.61 -23.14
C LEU A 450 13.82 -4.02 -23.24
N CYS A 451 13.01 -4.43 -22.28
CA CYS A 451 12.27 -5.69 -22.35
C CYS A 451 11.31 -5.71 -23.55
N ALA A 452 10.55 -4.63 -23.75
CA ALA A 452 9.62 -4.50 -24.89
C ALA A 452 10.34 -4.56 -26.24
N ALA A 453 11.52 -3.91 -26.37
CA ALA A 453 12.35 -3.96 -27.57
C ALA A 453 12.92 -5.37 -27.86
N HIS A 454 13.17 -6.16 -26.80
CA HIS A 454 13.60 -7.55 -26.91
C HIS A 454 12.44 -8.49 -27.32
N GLU A 455 11.24 -8.28 -26.76
CA GLU A 455 10.03 -9.03 -27.14
C GLU A 455 9.74 -8.88 -28.63
N TYR A 456 9.73 -7.64 -29.09
CA TYR A 456 9.59 -7.28 -30.50
C TYR A 456 10.10 -5.84 -30.73
N PRO A 457 10.73 -5.49 -31.87
CA PRO A 457 11.22 -4.15 -32.13
C PRO A 457 10.15 -3.09 -31.83
N LEU A 458 10.53 -2.05 -31.06
CA LEU A 458 9.64 -0.90 -30.78
C LEU A 458 9.40 -0.09 -32.05
N ARG A 459 8.20 0.43 -32.22
CA ARG A 459 7.74 1.22 -33.38
C ARG A 459 7.07 2.50 -32.88
N PRO A 460 7.00 3.55 -33.67
CA PRO A 460 6.26 4.76 -33.30
C PRO A 460 4.78 4.48 -32.95
N ALA A 461 4.14 3.52 -33.64
CA ALA A 461 2.76 3.11 -33.34
C ALA A 461 2.56 2.49 -31.94
N ASP A 462 3.64 2.10 -31.25
CA ASP A 462 3.60 1.58 -29.89
C ASP A 462 3.40 2.69 -28.84
N ASP A 463 3.48 3.99 -29.25
CA ASP A 463 3.20 5.14 -28.38
C ASP A 463 1.80 5.06 -27.74
N ARG A 464 0.84 4.43 -28.38
CA ARG A 464 -0.49 4.16 -27.82
C ARG A 464 -0.48 3.39 -26.49
N PHE A 465 0.61 2.70 -26.14
CA PHE A 465 0.79 1.99 -24.87
C PHE A 465 1.56 2.82 -23.83
N TRP A 466 2.31 3.85 -24.29
CA TRP A 466 3.11 4.77 -23.47
C TRP A 466 2.92 6.21 -23.94
N VAL A 467 1.67 6.66 -23.98
CA VAL A 467 1.22 7.91 -24.61
C VAL A 467 2.07 9.11 -24.17
N GLY A 468 2.80 9.69 -25.16
CA GLY A 468 3.66 10.85 -24.96
C GLY A 468 5.01 10.57 -24.29
N GLU A 469 5.28 9.32 -23.89
CA GLU A 469 6.49 8.94 -23.13
C GLU A 469 7.51 8.19 -23.99
N LEU A 470 7.04 7.49 -25.05
CA LEU A 470 7.85 6.53 -25.79
C LEU A 470 9.01 7.20 -26.56
N ASP A 471 8.76 8.30 -27.26
CA ASP A 471 9.74 8.92 -28.18
C ASP A 471 10.96 9.48 -27.41
N GLU A 472 10.71 10.17 -26.30
CA GLU A 472 11.78 10.71 -25.44
C GLU A 472 12.60 9.60 -24.80
N ALA A 473 11.93 8.57 -24.25
CA ALA A 473 12.59 7.44 -23.62
C ALA A 473 13.44 6.63 -24.63
N VAL A 474 12.91 6.36 -25.83
CA VAL A 474 13.66 5.69 -26.91
C VAL A 474 14.87 6.51 -27.34
N THR A 475 14.73 7.83 -27.46
CA THR A 475 15.82 8.75 -27.80
C THR A 475 16.92 8.70 -26.76
N THR A 476 16.56 8.74 -25.47
CA THR A 476 17.51 8.66 -24.34
C THR A 476 18.22 7.31 -24.31
N LEU A 477 17.48 6.20 -24.45
CA LEU A 477 18.06 4.85 -24.47
C LEU A 477 18.95 4.60 -25.68
N ALA A 478 18.66 5.24 -26.83
CA ALA A 478 19.49 5.15 -28.03
C ALA A 478 20.80 5.94 -27.84
N ARG A 479 20.76 7.15 -27.25
CA ARG A 479 21.98 7.93 -26.92
C ARG A 479 22.90 7.15 -25.98
N ASN A 480 22.35 6.43 -25.03
CA ASN A 480 23.09 5.61 -24.09
C ASN A 480 23.55 4.25 -24.67
N GLY A 481 23.26 3.98 -25.96
CA GLY A 481 23.65 2.73 -26.63
C GLY A 481 22.87 1.50 -26.19
N ALA A 482 21.82 1.63 -25.36
CA ALA A 482 20.97 0.53 -24.89
C ALA A 482 19.98 0.06 -25.98
N LEU A 483 19.57 0.96 -26.87
CA LEU A 483 18.77 0.67 -28.07
C LEU A 483 19.52 1.05 -29.36
N THR A 484 19.30 0.27 -30.42
CA THR A 484 19.71 0.61 -31.77
C THR A 484 18.49 1.00 -32.60
N VAL A 485 18.46 2.26 -33.07
CA VAL A 485 17.38 2.76 -33.94
C VAL A 485 17.76 2.56 -35.40
N ARG A 486 16.90 1.90 -36.15
CA ARG A 486 17.13 1.59 -37.57
C ARG A 486 15.88 1.86 -38.41
N ARG A 487 16.07 2.17 -39.70
CA ARG A 487 14.97 2.20 -40.68
C ARG A 487 14.83 0.82 -41.32
N ARG A 488 13.66 0.18 -41.15
CA ARG A 488 13.34 -1.13 -41.73
C ARG A 488 12.28 -0.99 -42.80
N GLY A 489 12.37 -1.81 -43.87
CA GLY A 489 11.41 -1.79 -44.96
C GLY A 489 11.97 -1.14 -46.26
N ARG A 490 11.21 -1.20 -47.35
CA ARG A 490 11.55 -0.62 -48.68
C ARG A 490 10.47 0.38 -49.13
N GLY A 491 10.87 1.44 -49.83
CA GLY A 491 9.96 2.44 -50.42
C GLY A 491 9.13 3.19 -49.36
N ALA A 492 7.85 3.40 -49.62
CA ALA A 492 6.90 4.08 -48.73
C ALA A 492 6.59 3.32 -47.44
N GLY A 493 6.94 2.02 -47.32
CA GLY A 493 6.82 1.20 -46.14
C GLY A 493 8.04 1.24 -45.21
N ARG A 494 8.91 2.24 -45.31
CA ARG A 494 10.06 2.44 -44.42
C ARG A 494 9.60 2.89 -43.04
N GLU A 495 9.77 2.02 -42.04
CA GLU A 495 9.41 2.28 -40.65
C GLU A 495 10.66 2.44 -39.79
N VAL A 496 10.64 3.35 -38.83
CA VAL A 496 11.67 3.47 -37.80
C VAL A 496 11.38 2.43 -36.75
N VAL A 497 12.38 1.63 -36.40
CA VAL A 497 12.27 0.61 -35.32
C VAL A 497 13.43 0.74 -34.36
N ALA A 498 13.18 0.56 -33.07
CA ALA A 498 14.21 0.46 -32.05
C ALA A 498 14.31 -0.98 -31.54
N THR A 499 15.54 -1.50 -31.53
CA THR A 499 15.85 -2.86 -31.08
C THR A 499 16.82 -2.81 -29.92
N TRP A 500 16.67 -3.74 -28.98
CA TRP A 500 17.60 -3.91 -27.88
C TRP A 500 19.02 -4.19 -28.40
N ALA A 501 20.02 -3.50 -27.82
CA ALA A 501 21.42 -3.57 -28.23
C ALA A 501 22.35 -4.14 -27.14
N GLY A 502 21.84 -4.41 -25.95
CA GLY A 502 22.65 -4.90 -24.82
C GLY A 502 23.04 -6.37 -24.93
N THR A 503 23.95 -6.80 -24.04
CA THR A 503 24.40 -8.20 -23.91
C THR A 503 23.75 -8.93 -22.74
N ARG A 504 23.32 -8.21 -21.71
CA ARG A 504 22.62 -8.78 -20.54
C ARG A 504 21.16 -9.04 -20.88
N TRP A 505 20.60 -10.10 -20.30
CA TRP A 505 19.17 -10.40 -20.41
C TRP A 505 18.33 -9.23 -19.84
N PRO A 506 17.51 -8.52 -20.63
CA PRO A 506 16.90 -7.26 -20.20
C PRO A 506 15.90 -7.44 -19.06
N PHE A 507 15.25 -8.60 -18.97
CA PHE A 507 14.31 -8.90 -17.89
C PHE A 507 14.98 -9.02 -16.52
N SER A 508 16.28 -9.28 -16.43
CA SER A 508 17.01 -9.26 -15.17
C SER A 508 17.36 -7.86 -14.68
N LEU A 509 17.07 -6.83 -15.48
CA LEU A 509 17.23 -5.42 -15.10
C LEU A 509 16.00 -4.86 -14.37
N VAL A 510 14.95 -5.65 -14.19
CA VAL A 510 13.70 -5.24 -13.57
C VAL A 510 13.43 -6.08 -12.31
N GLY A 511 13.44 -5.45 -11.16
CA GLY A 511 12.94 -6.01 -9.90
C GLY A 511 11.59 -5.39 -9.57
N LEU A 512 10.49 -6.15 -9.65
CA LEU A 512 9.16 -5.57 -9.51
C LEU A 512 8.87 -5.03 -8.10
N ARG A 513 9.44 -5.67 -7.06
CA ARG A 513 9.18 -5.34 -5.64
C ARG A 513 10.35 -4.68 -4.93
N SER A 514 11.48 -4.55 -5.59
CA SER A 514 12.68 -3.97 -5.02
C SER A 514 13.26 -2.93 -5.97
N SER A 515 13.50 -1.73 -5.47
CA SER A 515 14.29 -0.72 -6.16
C SER A 515 15.78 -1.11 -6.21
N ASP A 516 16.22 -1.92 -5.24
CA ASP A 516 17.57 -2.46 -5.17
C ASP A 516 17.65 -3.80 -5.92
N LEU A 517 18.25 -3.77 -7.10
CA LEU A 517 18.61 -4.99 -7.85
C LEU A 517 19.80 -5.73 -7.21
N ALA A 518 20.48 -5.09 -6.27
CA ALA A 518 21.64 -5.60 -5.57
C ALA A 518 21.29 -5.92 -4.11
N GLU A 519 21.56 -7.14 -3.67
CA GLU A 519 21.43 -7.56 -2.28
C GLU A 519 22.83 -7.76 -1.66
N VAL A 520 22.93 -7.43 -0.37
CA VAL A 520 24.07 -7.76 0.49
C VAL A 520 23.73 -9.04 1.23
N GLU A 521 24.57 -10.06 1.09
CA GLU A 521 24.43 -11.32 1.84
C GLU A 521 24.94 -11.15 3.27
N ILE A 522 24.19 -11.70 4.23
CA ILE A 522 24.54 -11.72 5.65
C ILE A 522 24.95 -13.14 6.00
N ARG A 523 26.25 -13.34 6.32
CA ARG A 523 26.81 -14.68 6.54
C ARG A 523 27.50 -14.83 7.90
N CYS A 524 27.31 -16.02 8.49
CA CYS A 524 28.08 -16.51 9.62
C CYS A 524 28.95 -17.68 9.14
N GLY A 525 30.22 -17.42 8.85
CA GLY A 525 31.06 -18.42 8.17
C GLY A 525 30.47 -18.85 6.82
N PRO A 526 30.25 -20.16 6.57
CA PRO A 526 29.65 -20.64 5.33
C PRO A 526 28.13 -20.43 5.26
N ASP A 527 27.47 -20.18 6.39
CA ASP A 527 26.01 -20.16 6.50
C ASP A 527 25.44 -18.81 6.07
N LEU A 528 24.49 -18.83 5.15
CA LEU A 528 23.70 -17.67 4.77
C LEU A 528 22.60 -17.45 5.83
N ILE A 529 22.66 -16.35 6.57
CA ILE A 529 21.67 -15.97 7.59
C ILE A 529 20.49 -15.23 6.96
N GLY A 530 20.78 -14.32 6.00
CA GLY A 530 19.75 -13.52 5.34
C GLY A 530 20.34 -12.62 4.26
N THR A 531 19.49 -11.78 3.68
CA THR A 531 19.89 -10.74 2.72
C THR A 531 19.24 -9.40 3.07
N VAL A 532 19.86 -8.30 2.65
CA VAL A 532 19.35 -6.94 2.76
C VAL A 532 19.67 -6.17 1.47
N GLY A 533 18.76 -5.29 1.02
CA GLY A 533 19.01 -4.43 -0.14
C GLY A 533 20.27 -3.57 0.06
N ALA A 534 21.05 -3.38 -0.98
CA ALA A 534 22.34 -2.67 -0.90
C ALA A 534 22.19 -1.22 -0.38
N GLY A 535 21.11 -0.52 -0.78
CA GLY A 535 20.80 0.81 -0.28
C GLY A 535 20.48 0.88 1.21
N ARG A 536 19.99 -0.22 1.82
CA ARG A 536 19.67 -0.29 3.25
C ARG A 536 20.77 -0.93 4.10
N ALA A 537 21.76 -1.52 3.46
CA ALA A 537 22.84 -2.23 4.16
C ALA A 537 23.59 -1.34 5.16
N PRO A 538 23.96 -0.08 4.83
CA PRO A 538 24.64 0.82 5.76
C PRO A 538 23.86 1.13 7.04
N GLU A 539 22.52 1.15 6.97
CA GLU A 539 21.66 1.38 8.15
C GLU A 539 21.42 0.11 8.96
N THR A 540 21.36 -1.05 8.28
CA THR A 540 20.87 -2.29 8.86
C THR A 540 21.98 -3.21 9.34
N VAL A 541 23.10 -3.29 8.58
CA VAL A 541 24.19 -4.26 8.79
C VAL A 541 25.57 -3.62 8.76
N HIS A 542 25.68 -2.34 9.23
CA HIS A 542 26.96 -1.70 9.46
C HIS A 542 27.78 -2.45 10.51
N GLU A 543 29.09 -2.21 10.55
CA GLU A 543 29.96 -2.79 11.58
C GLU A 543 29.43 -2.45 12.98
N GLY A 544 29.31 -3.46 13.85
CA GLY A 544 28.76 -3.36 15.20
C GLY A 544 27.22 -3.39 15.30
N ALA A 545 26.48 -3.41 14.17
CA ALA A 545 25.02 -3.54 14.18
C ALA A 545 24.57 -4.89 14.78
N ILE A 546 23.45 -4.87 15.48
CA ILE A 546 22.77 -6.07 15.96
C ILE A 546 21.62 -6.40 15.00
N TYR A 547 21.84 -7.41 14.19
CA TYR A 547 20.85 -7.91 13.22
C TYR A 547 20.01 -9.03 13.82
N LEU A 548 18.69 -8.88 13.82
CA LEU A 548 17.75 -9.88 14.34
C LEU A 548 17.20 -10.75 13.23
N HIS A 549 17.44 -12.06 13.32
CA HIS A 549 16.92 -13.05 12.37
C HIS A 549 16.39 -14.30 13.07
N ARG A 550 15.11 -14.64 12.85
CA ARG A 550 14.44 -15.83 13.43
C ARG A 550 14.59 -15.96 14.96
N GLY A 551 14.45 -14.82 15.68
CA GLY A 551 14.56 -14.80 17.13
C GLY A 551 15.97 -14.87 17.68
N ARG A 552 16.99 -14.95 16.81
CA ARG A 552 18.42 -14.90 17.19
C ARG A 552 19.00 -13.54 16.83
N ALA A 553 19.88 -13.05 17.67
CA ALA A 553 20.64 -11.83 17.44
C ALA A 553 22.00 -12.16 16.84
N TRP A 554 22.42 -11.34 15.90
CA TRP A 554 23.68 -11.47 15.17
C TRP A 554 24.39 -10.13 15.18
N ARG A 555 25.62 -10.07 15.65
CA ARG A 555 26.45 -8.87 15.62
C ARG A 555 27.29 -8.86 14.35
N VAL A 556 27.18 -7.77 13.59
CA VAL A 556 27.97 -7.55 12.38
C VAL A 556 29.40 -7.19 12.79
N ILE A 557 30.37 -7.92 12.25
CA ILE A 557 31.81 -7.68 12.47
C ILE A 557 32.46 -6.97 11.31
N GLU A 558 31.90 -7.07 10.11
CA GLU A 558 32.42 -6.43 8.90
C GLU A 558 31.30 -6.25 7.87
N LEU A 559 31.29 -5.11 7.19
CA LEU A 559 30.44 -4.83 6.02
C LEU A 559 31.33 -4.46 4.84
N ASP A 560 31.43 -5.35 3.86
CA ASP A 560 32.07 -5.11 2.56
C ASP A 560 30.99 -4.78 1.51
N LEU A 561 30.88 -3.50 1.17
CA LEU A 561 29.89 -3.02 0.19
C LEU A 561 30.24 -3.41 -1.24
N ASP A 562 31.54 -3.55 -1.57
CA ASP A 562 32.00 -3.94 -2.91
C ASP A 562 31.76 -5.43 -3.16
N ALA A 563 32.09 -6.29 -2.18
CA ALA A 563 31.79 -7.73 -2.21
C ALA A 563 30.32 -8.00 -1.94
N ARG A 564 29.54 -7.02 -1.44
CA ARG A 564 28.13 -7.18 -1.01
C ARG A 564 27.96 -8.26 0.05
N LEU A 565 28.79 -8.20 1.07
CA LEU A 565 28.86 -9.19 2.13
C LEU A 565 28.90 -8.52 3.50
N ALA A 566 28.00 -8.92 4.39
CA ALA A 566 28.08 -8.61 5.81
C ALA A 566 28.42 -9.89 6.58
N THR A 567 29.55 -9.88 7.28
CA THR A 567 29.97 -11.01 8.12
C THR A 567 29.44 -10.80 9.55
N VAL A 568 28.80 -11.83 10.10
CA VAL A 568 28.18 -11.77 11.43
C VAL A 568 28.64 -12.90 12.34
N VAL A 569 28.52 -12.64 13.65
CA VAL A 569 28.68 -13.65 14.72
C VAL A 569 27.45 -13.65 15.60
N GLU A 570 27.16 -14.77 16.27
CA GLU A 570 26.04 -14.85 17.21
C GLU A 570 26.23 -13.88 18.38
N ASP A 571 25.14 -13.24 18.80
CA ASP A 571 25.09 -12.25 19.88
C ASP A 571 24.10 -12.70 20.95
N PRO A 572 24.32 -12.42 22.25
CA PRO A 572 23.39 -12.77 23.34
C PRO A 572 21.99 -12.17 23.17
N GLY A 573 21.85 -11.07 22.44
CA GLY A 573 20.56 -10.43 22.17
C GLY A 573 20.01 -9.57 23.32
N ASP A 574 20.86 -9.13 24.23
CA ASP A 574 20.54 -8.23 25.33
C ASP A 574 20.56 -6.74 24.94
N THR A 575 21.07 -6.45 23.74
CA THR A 575 21.17 -5.09 23.19
C THR A 575 20.61 -5.03 21.77
N TYR A 576 20.30 -3.81 21.31
CA TYR A 576 20.00 -3.50 19.91
C TYR A 576 20.68 -2.20 19.49
N THR A 577 20.79 -1.98 18.19
CA THR A 577 21.44 -0.79 17.63
C THR A 577 20.46 0.06 16.83
N LEU A 578 20.66 1.39 16.89
CA LEU A 578 19.96 2.39 16.10
C LEU A 578 20.98 3.20 15.32
N ALA A 579 20.95 3.12 14.00
CA ALA A 579 21.82 3.93 13.14
C ALA A 579 21.48 5.42 13.29
N ARG A 580 22.52 6.27 13.22
CA ARG A 580 22.40 7.73 13.14
C ARG A 580 22.77 8.15 11.72
N THR A 581 21.82 8.78 11.04
CA THR A 581 21.95 9.20 9.65
C THR A 581 21.89 10.72 9.57
N THR A 582 22.76 11.34 8.77
CA THR A 582 22.62 12.72 8.35
C THR A 582 22.17 12.73 6.90
N SER A 583 21.22 13.61 6.57
CA SER A 583 20.72 13.78 5.20
C SER A 583 20.84 15.23 4.78
N ASP A 584 21.19 15.44 3.53
CA ASP A 584 21.16 16.72 2.82
C ASP A 584 20.33 16.56 1.56
N VAL A 585 19.61 17.60 1.16
CA VAL A 585 18.76 17.58 -0.03
C VAL A 585 19.03 18.82 -0.86
N ARG A 586 19.40 18.59 -2.12
CA ARG A 586 19.61 19.65 -3.10
C ARG A 586 18.50 19.58 -4.15
N LEU A 587 17.90 20.74 -4.47
CA LEU A 587 16.96 20.83 -5.57
C LEU A 587 17.76 20.84 -6.90
N LEU A 588 17.47 19.89 -7.78
CA LEU A 588 18.11 19.84 -9.12
C LEU A 588 17.52 20.91 -10.05
N GLU A 589 16.27 21.26 -9.81
CA GLU A 589 15.56 22.37 -10.45
C GLU A 589 14.66 23.03 -9.40
N VAL A 590 14.49 24.35 -9.50
CA VAL A 590 13.58 25.13 -8.62
C VAL A 590 12.40 25.62 -9.47
N PRO A 591 11.35 24.78 -9.68
CA PRO A 591 10.18 25.22 -10.43
C PRO A 591 9.45 26.37 -9.73
N GLU A 592 8.68 27.15 -10.48
CA GLU A 592 7.80 28.15 -9.88
C GLU A 592 6.74 27.45 -9.00
N GLY A 593 6.65 27.86 -7.72
CA GLY A 593 5.67 27.31 -6.79
C GLY A 593 4.31 28.00 -6.97
N ARG A 594 3.21 27.24 -6.86
CA ARG A 594 1.89 27.83 -6.74
C ARG A 594 1.66 28.35 -5.31
N PRO A 595 0.88 29.44 -5.12
CA PRO A 595 0.46 29.84 -3.78
C PRO A 595 -0.45 28.75 -3.16
N LEU A 596 -0.40 28.60 -1.84
CA LEU A 596 -1.36 27.81 -1.09
C LEU A 596 -2.67 28.60 -0.98
N LEU A 597 -3.78 27.99 -1.39
CA LEU A 597 -5.09 28.64 -1.38
C LEU A 597 -5.69 28.54 0.03
N ALA A 598 -5.87 29.68 0.72
CA ALA A 598 -6.63 29.67 1.98
C ALA A 598 -8.13 29.57 1.67
N GLU A 599 -8.86 28.72 2.38
CA GLU A 599 -10.33 28.57 2.23
C GLU A 599 -11.12 29.88 2.41
N THR A 600 -10.51 30.89 3.05
CA THR A 600 -11.11 32.17 3.37
C THR A 600 -10.41 33.37 2.71
N ALA A 601 -9.34 33.17 1.95
CA ALA A 601 -8.59 34.29 1.35
C ALA A 601 -9.25 34.76 0.05
N ILE A 602 -9.71 36.01 0.06
CA ILE A 602 -10.28 36.70 -1.10
C ILE A 602 -9.20 37.15 -2.10
N THR A 603 -7.92 37.02 -1.76
CA THR A 603 -6.79 37.44 -2.60
C THR A 603 -5.63 36.42 -2.50
N ASP A 604 -4.96 36.15 -3.64
CA ASP A 604 -3.77 35.31 -3.75
C ASP A 604 -2.51 35.87 -3.03
N ALA A 605 -2.64 36.99 -2.35
CA ALA A 605 -1.56 37.69 -1.69
C ALA A 605 -1.50 37.27 -0.23
N GLY A 606 -0.47 36.53 0.14
CA GLY A 606 -0.10 36.35 1.52
C GLY A 606 0.05 34.93 2.06
N THR A 607 -0.02 33.91 1.21
CA THR A 607 0.24 32.51 1.59
C THR A 607 1.64 32.05 1.17
N GLY A 608 2.15 31.00 1.82
CA GLY A 608 3.34 30.32 1.36
C GLY A 608 3.14 29.63 -0.01
N ARG A 609 4.19 29.04 -0.52
CA ARG A 609 4.18 28.36 -1.82
C ARG A 609 4.44 26.86 -1.68
N VAL A 610 3.84 26.11 -2.59
CA VAL A 610 4.08 24.66 -2.74
C VAL A 610 4.49 24.36 -4.18
N ARG A 611 5.43 23.45 -4.33
CA ARG A 611 5.94 22.96 -5.63
C ARG A 611 6.37 21.52 -5.55
N VAL A 612 6.38 20.80 -6.67
CA VAL A 612 7.07 19.51 -6.80
C VAL A 612 8.38 19.75 -7.55
N ALA A 613 9.49 19.29 -7.00
CA ALA A 613 10.80 19.46 -7.59
C ALA A 613 11.58 18.13 -7.67
N PRO A 614 12.41 17.93 -8.71
CA PRO A 614 13.40 16.87 -8.68
C PRO A 614 14.51 17.25 -7.68
N VAL A 615 14.89 16.28 -6.85
CA VAL A 615 15.86 16.48 -5.77
C VAL A 615 16.92 15.39 -5.75
N LEU A 616 18.12 15.74 -5.30
CA LEU A 616 19.17 14.80 -4.93
C LEU A 616 19.26 14.74 -3.41
N VAL A 617 18.89 13.61 -2.85
CA VAL A 617 19.03 13.31 -1.41
C VAL A 617 20.36 12.61 -1.21
N THR A 618 21.24 13.20 -0.39
CA THR A 618 22.51 12.59 0.01
C THR A 618 22.40 12.19 1.48
N SER A 619 22.45 10.90 1.78
CA SER A 619 22.38 10.39 3.14
C SER A 619 23.67 9.66 3.53
N ARG A 620 24.08 9.78 4.79
CA ARG A 620 25.25 9.09 5.32
C ARG A 620 24.96 8.58 6.73
N VAL A 621 25.28 7.32 6.98
CA VAL A 621 25.30 6.77 8.34
C VAL A 621 26.59 7.21 9.02
N THR A 622 26.48 8.06 10.04
CA THR A 622 27.62 8.68 10.75
C THR A 622 27.96 7.98 12.06
N GLY A 623 27.13 7.03 12.47
CA GLY A 623 27.32 6.27 13.69
C GLY A 623 26.07 5.48 14.10
N TYR A 624 26.10 4.90 15.28
CA TYR A 624 24.96 4.22 15.86
C TYR A 624 24.94 4.35 17.38
N GLN A 625 23.75 4.25 17.97
CA GLN A 625 23.54 4.06 19.40
C GLN A 625 23.29 2.60 19.71
N ARG A 626 23.93 2.08 20.76
CA ARG A 626 23.61 0.77 21.34
C ARG A 626 22.69 0.96 22.53
N ARG A 627 21.61 0.22 22.58
CA ARG A 627 20.59 0.29 23.64
C ARG A 627 20.31 -1.06 24.26
N ALA A 628 19.98 -1.09 25.55
CA ALA A 628 19.57 -2.29 26.26
C ALA A 628 18.15 -2.72 25.85
N VAL A 629 17.93 -4.03 25.69
CA VAL A 629 16.61 -4.59 25.50
C VAL A 629 15.86 -4.52 26.82
N GLY A 630 14.65 -3.98 26.83
CA GLY A 630 13.77 -3.87 27.99
C GLY A 630 13.78 -2.48 28.64
N SER A 631 14.90 -1.95 29.09
CA SER A 631 14.98 -0.59 29.65
C SER A 631 15.11 0.51 28.58
N HIS A 632 15.56 0.15 27.39
CA HIS A 632 15.88 1.09 26.30
C HIS A 632 16.97 2.12 26.63
N ASP A 633 17.76 1.87 27.68
CA ASP A 633 18.86 2.74 28.08
C ASP A 633 19.93 2.83 26.99
N ASN A 634 20.44 4.05 26.78
CA ASN A 634 21.55 4.28 25.88
C ASN A 634 22.86 3.79 26.52
N LEU A 635 23.47 2.75 25.96
CA LEU A 635 24.72 2.13 26.42
C LEU A 635 25.97 2.74 25.78
N GLY A 636 25.79 3.69 24.86
CA GLY A 636 26.88 4.40 24.19
C GLY A 636 26.60 4.64 22.71
N THR A 637 27.38 5.56 22.15
CA THR A 637 27.34 5.93 20.74
C THR A 637 28.69 5.64 20.09
N THR A 638 28.67 4.97 18.92
CA THR A 638 29.88 4.69 18.13
C THR A 638 29.81 5.47 16.83
N ARG A 639 30.91 6.10 16.43
CA ARG A 639 31.04 6.78 15.11
C ARG A 639 31.36 5.75 14.04
N LEU A 640 30.82 5.99 12.83
CA LEU A 640 31.08 5.23 11.61
C LEU A 640 31.52 6.21 10.51
N ASP A 641 32.33 5.73 9.59
CA ASP A 641 32.74 6.46 8.38
C ASP A 641 32.34 5.61 7.16
N LEU A 642 31.03 5.62 6.85
CA LEU A 642 30.49 4.94 5.69
C LEU A 642 30.33 5.91 4.51
N PRO A 643 30.39 5.41 3.25
CA PRO A 643 30.22 6.26 2.08
C PRO A 643 28.80 6.86 2.06
N PRO A 644 28.64 8.08 1.51
CA PRO A 644 27.33 8.65 1.29
C PRO A 644 26.55 7.83 0.27
N GLN A 645 25.23 7.81 0.43
CA GLN A 645 24.28 7.26 -0.53
C GLN A 645 23.51 8.39 -1.18
N GLU A 646 23.35 8.32 -2.48
CA GLU A 646 22.63 9.32 -3.27
C GLU A 646 21.33 8.72 -3.82
N LEU A 647 20.24 9.49 -3.69
CA LEU A 647 18.93 9.16 -4.23
C LEU A 647 18.40 10.36 -5.02
N GLU A 648 18.37 10.22 -6.33
CA GLU A 648 17.67 11.17 -7.19
C GLU A 648 16.18 10.82 -7.19
N THR A 649 15.33 11.75 -6.70
CA THR A 649 13.90 11.50 -6.51
C THR A 649 13.09 12.79 -6.68
N ARG A 650 11.81 12.78 -6.27
CA ARG A 650 10.93 13.94 -6.31
C ARG A 650 10.49 14.31 -4.89
N ALA A 651 10.33 15.61 -4.66
CA ALA A 651 9.86 16.13 -3.38
C ALA A 651 8.75 17.15 -3.56
N VAL A 652 7.77 17.16 -2.66
CA VAL A 652 6.93 18.33 -2.42
C VAL A 652 7.69 19.28 -1.51
N VAL A 653 7.75 20.54 -1.89
CA VAL A 653 8.54 21.58 -1.22
C VAL A 653 7.62 22.72 -0.81
N PHE A 654 7.61 23.05 0.48
CA PHE A 654 6.88 24.16 1.07
C PHE A 654 7.86 25.28 1.43
N THR A 655 7.56 26.51 1.00
CA THR A 655 8.40 27.69 1.23
C THR A 655 7.57 28.87 1.70
N TRP A 656 8.18 29.77 2.48
CA TRP A 656 7.55 30.96 3.06
C TRP A 656 7.81 32.25 2.26
N ASP A 657 8.28 32.10 1.01
CA ASP A 657 8.62 33.22 0.11
C ASP A 657 7.43 34.04 -0.39
N GLY A 658 6.20 33.51 -0.28
CA GLY A 658 4.97 34.21 -0.64
C GLY A 658 4.15 34.74 0.56
N VAL A 659 4.62 34.52 1.79
CA VAL A 659 3.89 34.88 3.02
C VAL A 659 3.80 36.40 3.19
N ASP A 660 2.61 36.92 3.50
CA ASP A 660 2.37 38.35 3.69
C ASP A 660 3.12 38.93 4.91
N HIS A 661 3.15 40.24 4.98
CA HIS A 661 3.87 40.96 6.03
C HIS A 661 3.36 40.68 7.45
N ARG A 662 2.04 40.40 7.62
CA ARG A 662 1.43 40.11 8.91
C ARG A 662 1.81 38.68 9.37
N SER A 663 1.62 37.72 8.49
CA SER A 663 1.94 36.31 8.78
C SER A 663 3.44 36.11 8.96
N ARG A 664 4.29 36.84 8.18
CA ARG A 664 5.72 36.86 8.37
C ARG A 664 6.13 37.45 9.72
N ALA A 665 5.51 38.57 10.12
CA ALA A 665 5.75 39.18 11.43
C ALA A 665 5.30 38.26 12.58
N ALA A 666 4.20 37.50 12.43
CA ALA A 666 3.79 36.48 13.39
C ALA A 666 4.79 35.34 13.51
N LEU A 667 5.31 34.86 12.37
CA LEU A 667 6.38 33.83 12.36
C LEU A 667 7.65 34.33 13.04
N ASP A 668 8.09 35.55 12.70
CA ASP A 668 9.32 36.14 13.25
C ASP A 668 9.18 36.49 14.76
N ALA A 669 7.95 36.80 15.22
CA ALA A 669 7.67 37.05 16.63
C ALA A 669 7.55 35.76 17.47
N GLY A 670 7.00 34.68 16.87
CA GLY A 670 6.82 33.40 17.52
C GLY A 670 7.99 32.44 17.41
N CYS A 671 8.80 32.59 16.36
CA CYS A 671 9.96 31.73 16.08
C CYS A 671 11.20 32.59 15.82
N ASN A 672 12.08 32.65 16.79
CA ASN A 672 13.39 33.30 16.61
C ASN A 672 14.40 32.36 15.89
N ALA A 673 15.58 32.87 15.57
CA ALA A 673 16.62 32.08 14.87
C ALA A 673 17.02 30.77 15.59
N ALA A 674 16.82 30.69 16.91
CA ALA A 674 17.14 29.49 17.68
C ALA A 674 15.97 28.48 17.69
N THR A 675 14.71 28.94 17.63
CA THR A 675 13.52 28.06 17.73
C THR A 675 12.95 27.69 16.36
N LEU A 676 13.14 28.50 15.32
CA LEU A 676 12.64 28.24 13.97
C LEU A 676 13.05 26.85 13.43
N PRO A 677 14.32 26.36 13.57
CA PRO A 677 14.65 25.02 13.12
C PRO A 677 13.79 23.94 13.78
N GLY A 678 13.55 24.05 15.09
CA GLY A 678 12.67 23.12 15.83
C GLY A 678 11.21 23.20 15.43
N ALA A 679 10.71 24.40 15.10
CA ALA A 679 9.36 24.63 14.61
C ALA A 679 9.11 23.96 13.24
N LEU A 680 10.02 24.17 12.29
CA LEU A 680 9.97 23.55 10.97
C LEU A 680 10.11 22.03 11.04
N HIS A 681 11.00 21.52 11.90
CA HIS A 681 11.21 20.10 12.12
C HIS A 681 9.97 19.41 12.73
N ALA A 682 9.33 20.05 13.69
CA ALA A 682 8.07 19.58 14.26
C ALA A 682 6.92 19.59 13.24
N ALA A 683 6.86 20.62 12.39
CA ALA A 683 5.87 20.71 11.30
C ALA A 683 6.10 19.60 10.24
N GLU A 684 7.35 19.34 9.84
CA GLU A 684 7.75 18.26 8.93
C GLU A 684 7.28 16.90 9.46
N HIS A 685 7.63 16.56 10.70
CA HIS A 685 7.26 15.30 11.31
C HIS A 685 5.74 15.11 11.38
N GLY A 686 5.02 16.17 11.77
CA GLY A 686 3.55 16.16 11.77
C GLY A 686 2.98 15.92 10.36
N ALA A 687 3.53 16.61 9.36
CA ALA A 687 3.09 16.46 7.96
C ALA A 687 3.35 15.04 7.43
N ILE A 688 4.54 14.48 7.64
CA ILE A 688 4.84 13.08 7.25
C ILE A 688 3.88 12.13 7.96
N GLY A 689 3.63 12.34 9.27
CA GLY A 689 2.74 11.48 10.05
C GLY A 689 1.29 11.49 9.57
N MET A 690 0.81 12.62 9.06
CA MET A 690 -0.57 12.79 8.61
C MET A 690 -0.80 12.50 7.12
N LEU A 691 0.27 12.29 6.33
CA LEU A 691 0.18 12.07 4.88
C LEU A 691 -0.65 10.83 4.51
N GLY A 692 -0.63 9.79 5.36
CA GLY A 692 -1.42 8.58 5.18
C GLY A 692 -2.95 8.80 5.14
N LEU A 693 -3.46 9.95 5.60
CA LEU A 693 -4.88 10.32 5.45
C LEU A 693 -5.25 10.73 4.03
N PHE A 694 -4.29 11.01 3.16
CA PHE A 694 -4.49 11.60 1.84
C PHE A 694 -4.08 10.67 0.70
N GLY A 695 -3.29 9.63 0.97
CA GLY A 695 -2.88 8.67 -0.02
C GLY A 695 -2.45 7.35 0.57
N LEU A 696 -2.57 6.27 -0.22
CA LEU A 696 -2.10 4.94 0.18
C LEU A 696 -0.57 4.90 0.19
N CYS A 697 0.05 5.51 1.19
CA CYS A 697 1.49 5.47 1.44
C CYS A 697 1.80 5.14 2.90
N ASP A 698 2.93 4.49 3.13
CA ASP A 698 3.48 4.28 4.46
C ASP A 698 4.44 5.44 4.79
N ARG A 699 4.59 5.79 6.07
CA ARG A 699 5.63 6.74 6.49
C ARG A 699 7.05 6.30 6.07
N TRP A 700 7.26 5.01 5.78
CA TRP A 700 8.52 4.47 5.29
C TRP A 700 8.74 4.69 3.78
N ASP A 701 7.70 5.05 3.03
CA ASP A 701 7.76 5.35 1.60
C ASP A 701 8.27 6.78 1.31
N VAL A 702 8.38 7.63 2.34
CA VAL A 702 8.78 9.03 2.23
C VAL A 702 9.89 9.36 3.22
N GLY A 703 10.68 10.38 2.91
CA GLY A 703 11.59 11.05 3.82
C GLY A 703 11.31 12.54 3.84
N GLY A 704 12.00 13.29 4.71
CA GLY A 704 11.85 14.73 4.76
C GLY A 704 13.11 15.46 5.18
N LEU A 705 13.10 16.75 4.94
CA LEU A 705 14.09 17.71 5.41
C LEU A 705 13.39 19.01 5.77
N SER A 706 13.81 19.63 6.87
CA SER A 706 13.42 20.97 7.27
C SER A 706 14.65 21.81 7.60
N THR A 707 14.66 23.04 7.13
CA THR A 707 15.75 23.98 7.40
C THR A 707 15.25 25.42 7.46
N ALA A 708 15.86 26.22 8.31
CA ALA A 708 15.55 27.65 8.42
C ALA A 708 16.07 28.47 7.23
N ASP A 709 17.11 27.97 6.53
CA ASP A 709 17.70 28.64 5.38
C ASP A 709 18.22 27.58 4.39
N HIS A 710 17.43 27.31 3.36
CA HIS A 710 17.80 26.34 2.32
C HIS A 710 18.53 27.05 1.18
N PRO A 711 19.71 26.60 0.76
CA PRO A 711 20.53 27.32 -0.22
C PRO A 711 19.81 27.53 -1.58
N ASP A 712 19.01 26.56 -2.02
CA ASP A 712 18.37 26.62 -3.35
C ASP A 712 17.07 27.44 -3.34
N THR A 713 16.38 27.58 -2.21
CA THR A 713 15.12 28.37 -2.07
C THR A 713 15.35 29.72 -1.42
N GLY A 714 16.47 29.92 -0.72
CA GLY A 714 16.83 31.19 -0.10
C GLY A 714 16.02 31.53 1.15
N GLY A 715 15.56 30.53 1.91
CA GLY A 715 14.78 30.76 3.14
C GLY A 715 14.23 29.50 3.81
N PRO A 716 13.30 29.68 4.76
CA PRO A 716 12.69 28.56 5.46
C PRO A 716 12.03 27.59 4.49
N THR A 717 12.36 26.31 4.65
CA THR A 717 11.91 25.27 3.75
C THR A 717 11.59 24.00 4.52
N VAL A 718 10.45 23.39 4.20
CA VAL A 718 10.09 22.03 4.57
C VAL A 718 9.84 21.25 3.28
N LEU A 719 10.46 20.11 3.14
CA LEU A 719 10.22 19.22 2.00
C LEU A 719 9.95 17.79 2.46
N ILE A 720 9.12 17.10 1.69
CA ILE A 720 8.83 15.68 1.84
C ILE A 720 9.13 15.03 0.51
N HIS A 721 10.07 14.09 0.47
CA HIS A 721 10.49 13.43 -0.75
C HIS A 721 10.06 11.96 -0.78
N ASP A 722 9.84 11.44 -1.98
CA ASP A 722 9.63 10.01 -2.20
C ASP A 722 10.90 9.23 -1.81
N GLY A 723 10.73 8.08 -1.18
CA GLY A 723 11.82 7.18 -0.80
C GLY A 723 12.34 6.29 -1.94
N TYR A 724 11.95 6.57 -3.19
CA TYR A 724 12.24 5.74 -4.35
C TYR A 724 12.90 6.55 -5.48
N PRO A 725 13.84 5.94 -6.24
CA PRO A 725 14.46 6.60 -7.38
C PRO A 725 13.42 7.13 -8.39
N GLY A 726 13.55 8.37 -8.80
CA GLY A 726 12.66 9.04 -9.74
C GLY A 726 11.25 9.35 -9.22
N GLY A 727 10.91 8.97 -7.99
CA GLY A 727 9.64 9.20 -7.34
C GLY A 727 8.55 8.18 -7.70
N ALA A 728 7.71 7.86 -6.73
CA ALA A 728 6.58 6.94 -6.87
C ALA A 728 5.23 7.64 -7.14
N GLY A 729 5.22 9.00 -7.14
CA GLY A 729 4.03 9.83 -7.33
C GLY A 729 3.44 10.38 -6.02
N ILE A 730 4.11 10.15 -4.88
CA ILE A 730 3.63 10.62 -3.57
C ILE A 730 3.84 12.14 -3.45
N ALA A 731 4.94 12.68 -3.96
CA ALA A 731 5.21 14.12 -3.96
C ALA A 731 4.14 14.90 -4.75
N GLU A 732 3.74 14.40 -5.92
CA GLU A 732 2.67 14.97 -6.74
C GLU A 732 1.29 14.88 -6.06
N LEU A 733 1.02 13.79 -5.35
CA LEU A 733 -0.18 13.67 -4.54
C LEU A 733 -0.17 14.72 -3.41
N ALA A 734 0.92 14.81 -2.66
CA ALA A 734 1.05 15.74 -1.53
C ALA A 734 0.89 17.20 -1.97
N GLU A 735 1.39 17.57 -3.16
CA GLU A 735 1.19 18.91 -3.74
C GLU A 735 -0.29 19.17 -4.07
N ARG A 736 -0.99 18.20 -4.65
CA ARG A 736 -2.43 18.33 -5.00
C ARG A 736 -3.34 18.51 -3.78
N VAL A 737 -2.97 17.95 -2.63
CA VAL A 737 -3.76 17.98 -1.39
C VAL A 737 -3.13 18.89 -0.32
N ALA A 738 -2.18 19.74 -0.69
CA ALA A 738 -1.30 20.47 0.23
C ALA A 738 -2.05 21.23 1.31
N GLU A 739 -3.12 21.96 0.94
CA GLU A 739 -3.91 22.77 1.87
C GLU A 739 -4.64 21.91 2.91
N ALA A 740 -5.33 20.88 2.45
CA ALA A 740 -6.04 19.96 3.33
C ALA A 740 -5.06 19.17 4.23
N HIS A 741 -3.91 18.77 3.68
CA HIS A 741 -2.87 18.08 4.41
C HIS A 741 -2.26 18.94 5.52
N LEU A 742 -1.89 20.19 5.21
CA LEU A 742 -1.37 21.13 6.21
C LEU A 742 -2.42 21.49 7.27
N ALA A 743 -3.69 21.64 6.89
CA ALA A 743 -4.78 21.90 7.83
C ALA A 743 -5.00 20.72 8.80
N ALA A 744 -4.98 19.48 8.31
CA ALA A 744 -5.08 18.28 9.15
C ALA A 744 -3.85 18.12 10.05
N THR A 745 -2.65 18.40 9.54
CA THR A 745 -1.39 18.40 10.31
C THR A 745 -1.48 19.39 11.48
N ARG A 746 -1.89 20.61 11.18
CA ARG A 746 -2.09 21.66 12.20
C ARG A 746 -3.09 21.23 13.28
N ALA A 747 -4.23 20.68 12.86
CA ALA A 747 -5.27 20.21 13.78
C ALA A 747 -4.73 19.09 14.69
N ALA A 748 -4.04 18.08 14.11
CA ALA A 748 -3.46 16.98 14.87
C ALA A 748 -2.45 17.45 15.93
N ILE A 749 -1.62 18.47 15.59
CA ILE A 749 -0.66 19.07 16.53
C ILE A 749 -1.40 19.89 17.62
N ALA A 750 -2.38 20.73 17.24
CA ALA A 750 -3.11 21.59 18.16
C ALA A 750 -3.99 20.82 19.16
N GLU A 751 -4.66 19.76 18.70
CA GLU A 751 -5.55 18.93 19.52
C GLU A 751 -4.82 17.99 20.47
N CYS A 752 -3.52 17.80 20.30
CA CYS A 752 -2.74 16.96 21.20
C CYS A 752 -2.51 17.68 22.54
N PRO A 753 -2.86 17.08 23.68
CA PRO A 753 -2.79 17.75 24.98
C PRO A 753 -1.37 17.94 25.53
N CYS A 754 -0.34 17.33 24.91
CA CYS A 754 1.03 17.47 25.37
C CYS A 754 1.57 18.91 25.14
N GLU A 755 2.47 19.38 26.00
CA GLU A 755 3.05 20.70 25.94
C GLU A 755 4.24 20.79 24.98
N ALA A 756 5.19 19.86 25.08
CA ALA A 756 6.49 19.94 24.40
C ALA A 756 6.61 19.09 23.10
N GLY A 757 5.58 18.31 22.79
CA GLY A 757 5.62 17.37 21.66
C GLY A 757 5.79 15.91 22.12
N CYS A 758 5.08 15.00 21.46
CA CYS A 758 5.07 13.57 21.78
C CYS A 758 4.86 12.73 20.49
N PRO A 759 4.95 11.39 20.56
CA PRO A 759 4.71 10.52 19.40
C PRO A 759 3.34 10.73 18.73
N SER A 760 2.35 11.23 19.49
CA SER A 760 0.98 11.47 18.99
C SER A 760 0.84 12.76 18.17
N CYS A 761 1.89 13.58 18.03
CA CYS A 761 1.81 14.85 17.28
C CYS A 761 3.04 15.16 16.45
N VAL A 762 4.24 15.33 17.05
CA VAL A 762 5.43 15.86 16.34
C VAL A 762 6.67 14.96 16.44
N GLN A 763 6.67 13.88 17.21
CA GLN A 763 7.81 12.98 17.25
C GLN A 763 7.71 11.91 16.17
N SER A 764 8.81 11.61 15.50
CA SER A 764 8.90 10.58 14.46
C SER A 764 9.87 9.46 14.90
N PRO A 765 9.48 8.18 14.75
CA PRO A 765 10.39 7.06 15.02
C PRO A 765 11.52 6.93 13.99
N LYS A 766 11.43 7.65 12.85
CA LYS A 766 12.42 7.66 11.77
C LYS A 766 13.44 8.79 11.88
N CYS A 767 13.28 9.68 12.85
CA CYS A 767 14.13 10.88 12.92
C CYS A 767 15.60 10.52 13.18
N GLY A 768 16.48 10.85 12.21
CA GLY A 768 17.92 10.68 12.32
C GLY A 768 18.56 11.54 13.41
N ASN A 769 17.91 12.65 13.79
CA ASN A 769 18.33 13.57 14.85
C ASN A 769 17.71 13.24 16.22
N LEU A 770 17.09 12.07 16.36
CA LEU A 770 16.47 11.60 17.62
C LEU A 770 15.39 12.54 18.17
N ASN A 771 14.68 13.23 17.29
CA ASN A 771 13.65 14.22 17.59
C ASN A 771 14.16 15.49 18.29
N GLU A 772 15.36 15.94 17.98
CA GLU A 772 15.97 17.14 18.54
C GLU A 772 16.54 18.05 17.43
N PRO A 773 16.27 19.37 17.45
CA PRO A 773 15.27 20.05 18.29
C PRO A 773 13.85 19.91 17.76
N LEU A 774 12.85 19.97 18.62
CA LEU A 774 11.44 20.08 18.24
C LEU A 774 10.78 21.23 19.02
N ASP A 775 9.95 22.02 18.32
CA ASP A 775 9.16 23.11 18.91
C ASP A 775 7.70 22.99 18.45
N LYS A 776 6.86 22.42 19.30
CA LYS A 776 5.42 22.22 19.01
C LYS A 776 4.65 23.52 18.85
N PRO A 777 4.75 24.53 19.75
CA PRO A 777 4.09 25.81 19.57
C PRO A 777 4.54 26.54 18.29
N GLY A 778 5.87 26.53 18.02
CA GLY A 778 6.43 27.13 16.81
C GLY A 778 5.93 26.48 15.53
N ALA A 779 5.69 25.13 15.54
CA ALA A 779 5.16 24.41 14.39
C ALA A 779 3.76 24.92 14.01
N LEU A 780 2.90 25.21 14.98
CA LEU A 780 1.56 25.77 14.74
C LEU A 780 1.64 27.15 14.08
N ILE A 781 2.54 28.02 14.59
CA ILE A 781 2.77 29.35 14.02
C ILE A 781 3.32 29.24 12.59
N ALA A 782 4.27 28.34 12.34
CA ALA A 782 4.87 28.14 11.03
C ALA A 782 3.83 27.66 10.01
N ILE A 783 2.97 26.69 10.38
CA ILE A 783 1.91 26.20 9.50
C ILE A 783 0.82 27.28 9.28
N ASP A 784 0.44 28.03 10.32
CA ASP A 784 -0.53 29.13 10.19
C ASP A 784 -0.01 30.23 9.23
N ALA A 785 1.25 30.64 9.37
CA ALA A 785 1.88 31.59 8.44
C ALA A 785 1.91 31.05 7.00
N LEU A 786 2.19 29.75 6.81
CA LEU A 786 2.22 29.11 5.50
C LEU A 786 0.82 29.13 4.84
N LEU A 787 -0.23 28.93 5.63
CA LEU A 787 -1.64 28.93 5.18
C LEU A 787 -2.27 30.34 5.14
N GLY A 788 -1.55 31.40 5.54
CA GLY A 788 -2.07 32.77 5.59
C GLY A 788 -3.14 32.99 6.68
N ARG A 789 -3.02 32.31 7.81
CA ARG A 789 -3.94 32.34 8.97
C ARG A 789 -3.40 33.17 10.12
#